data_23c16874cc94298233c459c33973a7d6
#
_entry.id   23c16874cc94298233c459c33973a7d6
#
_cell.length_a   1.000
_cell.length_b   1.000
_cell.length_c   1.000
_cell.angle_alpha   90.00
_cell.angle_beta   90.00
_cell.angle_gamma   90.00
#
_symmetry.space_group_name_H-M   'P 1'
#
loop_
_entity.id
_entity.type
_entity.pdbx_description
1 polymer ?
#
loop_
_entity_poly.entity_id
_entity_poly.type
_entity_poly.pdbx_seq_one_letter_code
_entity_poly.pdbx_strand_id
1 'polypeptide(L)'
;MPFIRGLSKGSLPRVRQTILARIEVPKPLSMGEDMRLYRATAALGAALIISAGLLVQSIVPAAAQQASDKAPPMDELQKADQIYQFKKAALSGAERGREIFYYKCWFCHNEFTKDVPKLEGLFTHPTLWSGQPVNDETVKNQIRNGSADMAAYKYTLSEADLNDLVAFLREKCCWNSDAPPLNPAYRASAAQGPGSSGNRLVGGPHGIVKSADGGLLEGMMVQLIAKNSAIRTTVFTDANGRFEFPQLVSGAYTLRIAQPREFFPYARDGVDIDGATALPDIVLKRIAKSDVLPPSPEIAAQMTGSEWLMSLSGSGADKRLLTVNCNWCHSYQQIFRNRYDEAGWSKILHRMIHGAGSPLINVNSRGRFSDADEARLVHWLATVRGPQSPEPAFIALPRPQGRATHVVITEFELPRLEPATHDVSGDANGNIWYSTHRSSYVGRLDPRTGNVTEFHVPPVQPGALPGTHWIHVDKNGIVWGSENWAHNIWRLDPRTGAFKRIPWQVKETLNSPMGGNYALDPDGYIWKTRNSKVTKVDAQTGAEVYGVVTKKFPGTYGSAISADGRFFGGGAWPRDGVVVADTKSGEIWEPDTSFNSGPARGEFDLHDNYWAGGRGGELVEFNMAEKRIHEFPIPTPYASMYTAQADRNGEVWGGEMHSGRYFRFDPKTEQFTEYVLPEPYGIDRESWIDNSTDPVTVWYVDHEGWITRIEPRD
;
A
#
# COMPACT_ATOMS: atom_id res chain seq x y z
N MET A 1 -67.35 -3.63 -14.33
CA MET A 1 -68.70 -3.49 -13.64
C MET A 1 -68.70 -4.35 -12.40
N PRO A 2 -69.26 -3.92 -11.26
CA PRO A 2 -69.30 -2.57 -10.71
C PRO A 2 -68.86 -2.48 -9.24
N PHE A 3 -68.60 -1.27 -8.78
CA PHE A 3 -69.04 -0.59 -7.52
C PHE A 3 -68.78 -1.29 -6.17
N ILE A 4 -68.30 -0.60 -5.14
CA ILE A 4 -68.88 0.55 -4.37
C ILE A 4 -67.82 1.20 -3.46
N ARG A 5 -67.73 2.47 -3.48
CA ARG A 5 -67.60 3.57 -2.53
C ARG A 5 -67.80 3.28 -1.04
N GLY A 6 -67.04 4.02 -0.23
CA GLY A 6 -67.41 4.31 1.17
C GLY A 6 -66.28 5.01 1.98
N LEU A 7 -66.28 6.28 1.97
CA LEU A 7 -65.96 7.33 2.91
C LEU A 7 -65.74 6.90 4.40
N SER A 8 -64.66 7.44 5.07
CA SER A 8 -64.91 8.44 6.11
C SER A 8 -63.60 9.09 6.61
N LYS A 9 -63.67 10.40 6.82
CA LYS A 9 -62.70 11.27 7.44
C LYS A 9 -62.59 11.00 8.94
N GLY A 10 -61.36 10.94 9.44
CA GLY A 10 -61.08 10.93 10.86
C GLY A 10 -59.89 11.85 11.17
N SER A 11 -60.20 12.88 11.89
CA SER A 11 -59.38 14.03 12.27
C SER A 11 -58.16 13.71 13.12
N LEU A 12 -57.06 14.38 12.85
CA LEU A 12 -55.85 14.53 13.71
C LEU A 12 -56.14 15.37 14.96
N PRO A 13 -55.51 15.11 16.10
CA PRO A 13 -55.32 16.12 17.12
C PRO A 13 -53.90 16.73 17.02
N ARG A 14 -53.91 18.05 16.97
CA ARG A 14 -52.73 18.91 17.20
C ARG A 14 -52.25 18.72 18.65
N VAL A 15 -50.96 18.50 18.84
CA VAL A 15 -50.28 18.72 20.11
C VAL A 15 -49.31 19.87 19.92
N ARG A 16 -49.43 20.79 20.86
CA ARG A 16 -48.87 22.14 20.95
C ARG A 16 -47.32 22.17 21.02
N GLN A 17 -46.76 23.17 20.36
CA GLN A 17 -45.49 23.82 20.71
C GLN A 17 -45.52 24.41 22.11
N THR A 18 -44.48 24.24 22.85
CA THR A 18 -43.95 25.05 23.98
C THR A 18 -42.65 24.33 24.38
N ILE A 19 -41.47 24.88 24.51
CA ILE A 19 -40.94 26.12 25.04
C ILE A 19 -39.50 26.26 24.52
N LEU A 20 -39.16 27.36 23.84
CA LEU A 20 -37.80 27.83 23.68
C LEU A 20 -37.43 28.61 24.96
N ALA A 21 -36.58 28.06 25.80
CA ALA A 21 -35.91 28.83 26.86
C ALA A 21 -34.64 29.47 26.25
N ARG A 22 -34.65 30.77 26.17
CA ARG A 22 -33.47 31.61 25.90
C ARG A 22 -32.49 31.47 27.05
N ILE A 23 -31.27 31.03 26.78
CA ILE A 23 -30.14 31.19 27.69
C ILE A 23 -29.53 32.56 27.37
N GLU A 24 -29.69 33.51 28.27
CA GLU A 24 -29.02 34.82 28.27
C GLU A 24 -27.55 34.64 28.66
N VAL A 25 -26.65 35.14 27.81
CA VAL A 25 -25.21 35.22 28.07
C VAL A 25 -24.98 36.44 28.97
N PRO A 26 -24.36 36.34 30.15
CA PRO A 26 -24.03 37.51 30.98
C PRO A 26 -22.88 38.30 30.32
N LYS A 27 -23.04 39.60 30.30
CA LYS A 27 -22.02 40.60 29.91
C LYS A 27 -20.83 40.57 30.89
N PRO A 28 -19.61 40.86 30.44
CA PRO A 28 -18.43 40.92 31.30
C PRO A 28 -18.50 42.12 32.26
N LEU A 29 -18.32 41.84 33.52
CA LEU A 29 -18.11 42.83 34.57
C LEU A 29 -16.69 43.41 34.50
N SER A 30 -16.60 44.72 34.58
CA SER A 30 -15.38 45.50 34.62
C SER A 30 -14.50 45.15 35.83
N MET A 31 -13.22 44.96 35.59
CA MET A 31 -12.18 44.82 36.62
C MET A 31 -12.00 46.15 37.35
N GLY A 32 -12.17 46.09 38.67
CA GLY A 32 -11.82 47.16 39.59
C GLY A 32 -11.70 46.62 41.00
N GLU A 33 -10.49 46.71 41.54
CA GLU A 33 -10.20 46.73 42.99
C GLU A 33 -10.60 45.53 43.85
N ASP A 34 -9.88 44.37 43.69
CA ASP A 34 -9.76 43.42 44.83
C ASP A 34 -8.54 42.46 44.66
N MET A 35 -7.43 42.97 44.14
CA MET A 35 -6.25 42.11 43.89
C MET A 35 -5.14 42.27 44.97
N ARG A 36 -5.49 42.76 46.19
CA ARG A 36 -4.50 42.93 47.28
C ARG A 36 -4.59 41.91 48.43
N LEU A 37 -5.68 41.18 48.56
CA LEU A 37 -5.80 40.18 49.63
C LEU A 37 -5.46 38.73 49.25
N TYR A 38 -5.36 38.42 47.97
CA TYR A 38 -5.01 37.05 47.52
C TYR A 38 -3.49 36.78 47.40
N ARG A 39 -2.63 37.82 47.57
CA ARG A 39 -1.18 37.64 47.52
C ARG A 39 -0.53 37.28 48.86
N ALA A 40 -1.22 37.40 49.98
CA ALA A 40 -0.65 37.10 51.27
C ALA A 40 -0.88 35.66 51.75
N THR A 41 -1.89 34.95 51.19
CA THR A 41 -2.18 33.54 51.53
C THR A 41 -1.51 32.53 50.59
N ALA A 42 -1.06 32.94 49.41
CA ALA A 42 -0.36 32.06 48.47
C ALA A 42 1.15 31.91 48.80
N ALA A 43 1.73 32.84 49.57
CA ALA A 43 3.16 32.78 49.94
C ALA A 43 3.47 31.85 51.12
N LEU A 44 2.49 31.53 51.98
CA LEU A 44 2.67 30.57 53.11
C LEU A 44 2.35 29.13 52.70
N GLY A 45 1.57 28.90 51.61
CA GLY A 45 1.30 27.55 51.09
C GLY A 45 2.44 26.98 50.25
N ALA A 46 3.22 27.83 49.59
CA ALA A 46 4.34 27.42 48.74
C ALA A 46 5.61 27.01 49.52
N ALA A 47 5.81 27.54 50.71
CA ALA A 47 6.95 27.22 51.56
C ALA A 47 6.84 25.86 52.28
N LEU A 48 5.63 25.35 52.46
CA LEU A 48 5.40 24.05 53.13
C LEU A 48 5.32 22.87 52.09
N ILE A 49 5.13 23.14 50.83
CA ILE A 49 5.17 22.12 49.76
C ILE A 49 6.59 21.89 49.24
N ILE A 50 7.48 22.89 49.35
CA ILE A 50 8.87 22.75 48.91
C ILE A 50 9.72 21.96 49.93
N SER A 51 9.36 21.97 51.22
CA SER A 51 10.08 21.18 52.24
C SER A 51 9.59 19.71 52.34
N ALA A 52 8.44 19.35 51.81
CA ALA A 52 8.01 17.96 51.70
C ALA A 52 8.39 17.29 50.38
N GLY A 53 8.72 18.07 49.32
CA GLY A 53 9.16 17.58 48.04
C GLY A 53 10.67 17.19 47.97
N LEU A 54 11.47 17.61 48.92
CA LEU A 54 12.92 17.33 48.95
C LEU A 54 13.33 16.07 49.74
N LEU A 55 12.37 15.35 50.33
CA LEU A 55 12.60 14.12 51.09
C LEU A 55 12.09 12.84 50.40
N VAL A 56 11.47 12.92 49.19
CA VAL A 56 11.01 11.77 48.42
C VAL A 56 11.85 11.53 47.13
N GLN A 57 12.89 12.32 46.90
CA GLN A 57 13.76 12.16 45.74
C GLN A 57 14.94 11.18 45.87
N SER A 58 14.98 10.37 46.88
CA SER A 58 16.12 9.50 47.10
C SER A 58 15.86 8.03 47.28
N ILE A 59 14.87 7.44 46.60
CA ILE A 59 14.86 5.99 46.35
C ILE A 59 14.10 5.68 45.03
N VAL A 60 14.70 6.02 43.89
CA VAL A 60 14.47 5.29 42.66
C VAL A 60 15.78 4.56 42.36
N PRO A 61 15.80 3.24 42.33
CA PRO A 61 17.05 2.52 42.09
C PRO A 61 17.57 2.91 40.70
N ALA A 62 18.84 3.26 40.61
CA ALA A 62 19.53 3.55 39.35
C ALA A 62 19.49 2.40 38.31
N ALA A 63 18.99 1.24 38.72
CA ALA A 63 18.77 0.10 37.83
C ALA A 63 17.55 0.25 36.86
N ALA A 64 16.57 1.10 37.16
CA ALA A 64 15.41 1.29 36.29
C ALA A 64 15.67 2.29 35.14
N GLN A 65 16.70 3.13 35.28
CA GLN A 65 17.07 4.13 34.27
C GLN A 65 18.05 3.58 33.22
N GLN A 66 18.74 2.48 33.52
CA GLN A 66 19.66 1.83 32.57
C GLN A 66 18.96 0.77 31.66
N ALA A 67 17.73 0.37 31.97
CA ALA A 67 16.96 -0.54 31.13
C ALA A 67 16.20 0.16 29.98
N SER A 68 16.09 1.50 30.01
CA SER A 68 15.32 2.26 29.01
C SER A 68 16.09 2.65 27.74
N ASP A 69 17.42 2.43 27.70
CA ASP A 69 18.26 2.84 26.56
C ASP A 69 18.55 1.74 25.55
N LYS A 70 17.97 0.56 25.70
CA LYS A 70 18.14 -0.53 24.72
C LYS A 70 16.84 -0.78 23.98
N ALA A 71 16.51 0.09 23.01
CA ALA A 71 15.75 -0.38 21.87
C ALA A 71 16.52 -1.57 21.24
N PRO A 72 15.85 -2.66 20.83
CA PRO A 72 16.51 -3.74 20.15
C PRO A 72 17.26 -3.17 18.93
N PRO A 73 18.48 -3.63 18.65
CA PRO A 73 19.25 -3.06 17.55
C PRO A 73 18.47 -3.25 16.25
N MET A 74 18.08 -2.15 15.61
CA MET A 74 17.43 -2.12 14.29
C MET A 74 18.21 -2.89 13.23
N ASP A 75 19.50 -3.06 13.45
CA ASP A 75 20.39 -3.87 12.64
C ASP A 75 19.92 -5.32 12.44
N GLU A 76 19.34 -5.94 13.46
CA GLU A 76 18.81 -7.30 13.36
C GLU A 76 17.49 -7.38 12.61
N LEU A 77 16.60 -6.40 12.77
CA LEU A 77 15.36 -6.31 11.98
C LEU A 77 15.68 -6.13 10.50
N GLN A 78 16.68 -5.34 10.16
CA GLN A 78 17.04 -5.12 8.77
C GLN A 78 17.76 -6.32 8.16
N LYS A 79 18.60 -7.02 8.92
CA LYS A 79 19.17 -8.31 8.49
C LYS A 79 18.07 -9.34 8.25
N ALA A 80 17.07 -9.37 9.12
CA ALA A 80 15.91 -10.25 8.93
C ALA A 80 15.14 -9.87 7.66
N ASP A 81 14.90 -8.60 7.40
CA ASP A 81 14.29 -8.12 6.16
C ASP A 81 15.06 -8.58 4.92
N GLN A 82 16.38 -8.50 4.96
CA GLN A 82 17.22 -8.95 3.87
C GLN A 82 17.10 -10.44 3.61
N ILE A 83 17.02 -11.24 4.66
CA ILE A 83 16.88 -12.69 4.57
C ILE A 83 15.53 -13.07 3.94
N TYR A 84 14.46 -12.36 4.30
CA TYR A 84 13.09 -12.72 3.89
C TYR A 84 12.60 -11.99 2.65
N GLN A 85 13.00 -10.74 2.45
CA GLN A 85 12.59 -9.99 1.26
C GLN A 85 13.52 -10.22 0.07
N PHE A 86 14.79 -10.52 0.28
CA PHE A 86 15.80 -10.62 -0.79
C PHE A 86 15.91 -9.37 -1.66
N LYS A 87 15.53 -8.24 -1.12
CA LYS A 87 15.32 -7.03 -1.86
C LYS A 87 16.29 -5.97 -1.39
N LYS A 88 16.94 -5.27 -2.29
CA LYS A 88 17.56 -3.96 -2.08
C LYS A 88 18.73 -3.86 -1.10
N ALA A 89 19.23 -4.93 -0.57
CA ALA A 89 20.00 -4.79 0.65
C ALA A 89 21.49 -4.56 0.39
N ALA A 90 21.90 -3.33 0.54
CA ALA A 90 23.24 -3.06 1.00
C ALA A 90 23.31 -3.36 2.50
N LEU A 91 24.35 -4.11 2.91
CA LEU A 91 24.50 -4.51 4.32
C LEU A 91 24.99 -3.36 5.22
N SER A 92 25.63 -2.33 4.63
CA SER A 92 26.18 -1.18 5.35
C SER A 92 26.57 -0.06 4.39
N GLY A 93 26.98 1.07 4.93
CA GLY A 93 27.52 2.21 4.20
C GLY A 93 26.45 3.07 3.53
N ALA A 94 26.87 3.95 2.61
CA ALA A 94 26.00 4.96 2.01
C ALA A 94 24.80 4.36 1.24
N GLU A 95 24.94 3.17 0.64
CA GLU A 95 23.83 2.51 -0.04
C GLU A 95 22.74 2.08 0.94
N ARG A 96 23.13 1.56 2.10
CA ARG A 96 22.17 1.25 3.16
C ARG A 96 21.59 2.53 3.78
N GLY A 97 22.41 3.55 3.95
CA GLY A 97 21.95 4.87 4.39
C GLY A 97 20.92 5.48 3.46
N ARG A 98 21.02 5.25 2.14
CA ARG A 98 20.03 5.66 1.15
C ARG A 98 18.66 4.99 1.38
N GLU A 99 18.65 3.70 1.68
CA GLU A 99 17.42 2.96 2.00
C GLU A 99 16.78 3.50 3.29
N ILE A 100 17.58 3.71 4.34
CA ILE A 100 17.12 4.33 5.59
C ILE A 100 16.54 5.73 5.30
N PHE A 101 17.24 6.53 4.51
CA PHE A 101 16.78 7.87 4.13
C PHE A 101 15.43 7.82 3.43
N TYR A 102 15.26 6.94 2.45
CA TYR A 102 14.00 6.82 1.72
C TYR A 102 12.82 6.48 2.64
N TYR A 103 12.97 5.47 3.48
CA TYR A 103 11.87 5.01 4.34
C TYR A 103 11.61 5.86 5.59
N LYS A 104 12.59 6.65 6.06
CA LYS A 104 12.49 7.37 7.33
C LYS A 104 12.53 8.89 7.19
N CYS A 105 13.19 9.40 6.17
CA CYS A 105 13.50 10.83 6.05
C CYS A 105 12.88 11.51 4.83
N TRP A 106 12.83 10.79 3.69
CA TRP A 106 12.45 11.36 2.41
C TRP A 106 11.05 11.97 2.42
N PHE A 107 10.07 11.37 3.09
CA PHE A 107 8.71 11.92 3.09
C PHE A 107 8.60 13.34 3.68
N CYS A 108 9.56 13.73 4.53
CA CYS A 108 9.72 15.11 4.99
C CYS A 108 10.78 15.86 4.16
N HIS A 109 11.96 15.26 3.97
CA HIS A 109 13.11 15.89 3.34
C HIS A 109 13.22 15.61 1.84
N ASN A 110 12.08 15.52 1.15
CA ASN A 110 12.05 15.36 -0.30
C ASN A 110 12.28 16.69 -1.02
N GLU A 111 12.49 16.61 -2.32
CA GLU A 111 12.76 17.74 -3.20
C GLU A 111 11.59 18.74 -3.32
N PHE A 112 10.38 18.32 -2.97
CA PHE A 112 9.14 19.11 -3.13
C PHE A 112 8.68 19.81 -1.86
N THR A 113 9.13 19.38 -0.70
CA THR A 113 8.76 19.94 0.59
C THR A 113 9.44 21.30 0.80
N LYS A 114 8.71 22.31 1.30
CA LYS A 114 9.19 23.69 1.39
C LYS A 114 9.50 24.17 2.80
N ASP A 115 8.96 23.50 3.81
CA ASP A 115 8.99 23.91 5.22
C ASP A 115 10.03 23.16 6.06
N VAL A 116 10.92 22.41 5.42
CA VAL A 116 12.02 21.69 6.08
C VAL A 116 13.35 21.96 5.38
N PRO A 117 14.49 21.79 6.07
CA PRO A 117 15.80 21.95 5.46
C PRO A 117 16.02 20.99 4.31
N LYS A 118 16.58 21.47 3.21
CA LYS A 118 17.14 20.61 2.17
C LYS A 118 18.43 20.00 2.70
N LEU A 119 18.62 18.71 2.43
CA LEU A 119 19.80 17.97 2.93
C LEU A 119 20.87 17.78 1.86
N GLU A 120 20.58 18.18 0.62
CA GLU A 120 21.56 18.21 -0.45
C GLU A 120 22.71 19.16 -0.10
N GLY A 121 23.93 18.66 -0.18
CA GLY A 121 25.11 19.44 0.19
C GLY A 121 25.20 19.77 1.70
N LEU A 122 24.49 19.09 2.59
CA LEU A 122 24.45 19.37 4.03
C LEU A 122 25.83 19.62 4.62
N PHE A 123 26.81 18.78 4.28
CA PHE A 123 28.17 18.86 4.82
C PHE A 123 29.04 19.99 4.21
N THR A 124 28.51 20.75 3.28
CA THR A 124 29.16 21.98 2.79
C THR A 124 28.70 23.23 3.55
N HIS A 125 27.64 23.13 4.35
CA HIS A 125 27.14 24.22 5.18
C HIS A 125 27.93 24.30 6.49
N PRO A 126 28.19 25.52 7.01
CA PRO A 126 28.93 25.70 8.28
C PRO A 126 28.11 25.25 9.50
N THR A 127 26.79 25.44 9.46
CA THR A 127 25.89 25.16 10.59
C THR A 127 24.59 24.50 10.15
N LEU A 128 24.01 23.69 11.03
CA LEU A 128 22.61 23.24 10.96
C LEU A 128 21.66 24.42 11.21
N TRP A 129 20.38 24.26 10.92
CA TRP A 129 19.35 25.24 11.29
C TRP A 129 19.28 25.53 12.80
N SER A 130 19.73 24.56 13.63
CA SER A 130 19.89 24.75 15.07
C SER A 130 21.05 25.65 15.47
N GLY A 131 21.87 26.11 14.51
CA GLY A 131 23.08 26.89 14.76
C GLY A 131 24.32 26.08 15.17
N GLN A 132 24.19 24.77 15.34
CA GLN A 132 25.30 23.88 15.64
C GLN A 132 26.18 23.66 14.40
N PRO A 133 27.54 23.54 14.56
CA PRO A 133 28.41 23.25 13.43
C PRO A 133 28.05 21.92 12.77
N VAL A 134 28.16 21.84 11.43
CA VAL A 134 27.91 20.60 10.71
C VAL A 134 29.12 19.66 10.83
N ASN A 135 28.92 18.55 11.52
CA ASN A 135 29.82 17.41 11.58
C ASN A 135 29.03 16.14 11.90
N ASP A 136 29.67 14.97 11.84
CA ASP A 136 29.00 13.68 12.02
C ASP A 136 28.21 13.60 13.34
N GLU A 137 28.80 14.03 14.43
CA GLU A 137 28.20 13.94 15.76
C GLU A 137 27.01 14.90 15.92
N THR A 138 27.08 16.11 15.41
CA THR A 138 25.97 17.06 15.49
C THR A 138 24.81 16.64 14.59
N VAL A 139 25.09 16.08 13.40
CA VAL A 139 24.08 15.52 12.51
C VAL A 139 23.41 14.29 13.15
N LYS A 140 24.19 13.35 13.69
CA LYS A 140 23.64 12.20 14.43
C LYS A 140 22.80 12.64 15.63
N ASN A 141 23.28 13.62 16.40
CA ASN A 141 22.54 14.14 17.55
C ASN A 141 21.22 14.81 17.14
N GLN A 142 21.21 15.53 16.01
CA GLN A 142 19.97 16.09 15.44
C GLN A 142 18.99 14.98 15.08
N ILE A 143 19.44 13.91 14.45
CA ILE A 143 18.58 12.76 14.08
C ILE A 143 18.10 12.02 15.34
N ARG A 144 18.99 11.73 16.30
CA ARG A 144 18.62 11.04 17.56
C ARG A 144 17.55 11.78 18.34
N ASN A 145 17.72 13.08 18.54
CA ASN A 145 16.92 13.85 19.48
C ASN A 145 15.80 14.64 18.81
N GLY A 146 15.86 14.81 17.48
CA GLY A 146 14.90 15.60 16.75
C GLY A 146 14.97 17.10 17.06
N SER A 147 13.88 17.81 16.81
CA SER A 147 13.67 19.23 17.15
C SER A 147 12.21 19.47 17.49
N ALA A 148 11.79 20.75 17.55
CA ALA A 148 10.39 21.11 17.72
C ALA A 148 9.50 20.43 16.65
N ASP A 149 9.94 20.39 15.39
CA ASP A 149 9.18 19.91 14.25
C ASP A 149 9.69 18.58 13.66
N MET A 150 10.81 18.06 14.14
CA MET A 150 11.39 16.79 13.74
C MET A 150 11.24 15.75 14.85
N ALA A 151 10.73 14.58 14.53
CA ALA A 151 10.65 13.46 15.47
C ALA A 151 12.05 12.98 15.89
N ALA A 152 12.17 12.47 17.12
CA ALA A 152 13.38 11.86 17.62
C ALA A 152 13.50 10.40 17.17
N TYR A 153 14.58 10.04 16.49
CA TYR A 153 14.78 8.68 15.95
C TYR A 153 15.59 7.75 16.87
N LYS A 154 15.97 8.19 18.08
CA LYS A 154 16.78 7.41 19.04
C LYS A 154 16.17 6.07 19.45
N TYR A 155 14.85 5.90 19.28
CA TYR A 155 14.16 4.64 19.58
C TYR A 155 13.96 3.77 18.35
N THR A 156 14.27 4.29 17.15
CA THR A 156 14.05 3.64 15.85
C THR A 156 15.35 3.26 15.17
N LEU A 157 16.41 4.09 15.27
CA LEU A 157 17.68 3.90 14.57
C LEU A 157 18.81 3.53 15.55
N SER A 158 19.60 2.52 15.18
CA SER A 158 20.83 2.13 15.88
C SER A 158 21.99 3.05 15.51
N GLU A 159 23.12 2.94 16.23
CA GLU A 159 24.36 3.65 15.87
C GLU A 159 24.88 3.24 14.48
N ALA A 160 24.73 1.98 14.10
CA ALA A 160 25.10 1.52 12.75
C ALA A 160 24.24 2.20 11.69
N ASP A 161 22.91 2.29 11.91
CA ASP A 161 21.99 3.00 11.01
C ASP A 161 22.34 4.48 10.88
N LEU A 162 22.69 5.12 11.98
CA LEU A 162 23.10 6.54 11.98
C LEU A 162 24.40 6.74 11.22
N ASN A 163 25.38 5.83 11.36
CA ASN A 163 26.61 5.87 10.59
C ASN A 163 26.37 5.74 9.09
N ASP A 164 25.55 4.76 8.70
CA ASP A 164 25.19 4.52 7.30
C ASP A 164 24.43 5.70 6.72
N LEU A 165 23.48 6.26 7.47
CA LEU A 165 22.72 7.43 7.06
C LEU A 165 23.61 8.67 6.88
N VAL A 166 24.55 8.92 7.80
CA VAL A 166 25.52 10.03 7.69
C VAL A 166 26.43 9.82 6.49
N ALA A 167 26.88 8.59 6.22
CA ALA A 167 27.66 8.27 5.02
C ALA A 167 26.86 8.61 3.74
N PHE A 168 25.57 8.24 3.69
CA PHE A 168 24.71 8.62 2.57
C PHE A 168 24.55 10.12 2.41
N LEU A 169 24.25 10.85 3.49
CA LEU A 169 24.07 12.29 3.47
C LEU A 169 25.33 13.03 3.00
N ARG A 170 26.52 12.46 3.27
CA ARG A 170 27.81 13.02 2.86
C ARG A 170 28.16 12.72 1.40
N GLU A 171 27.93 11.48 0.96
CA GLU A 171 28.49 10.96 -0.27
C GLU A 171 27.52 10.97 -1.44
N LYS A 172 26.23 10.74 -1.18
CA LYS A 172 25.23 10.39 -2.20
C LYS A 172 23.88 11.08 -2.06
N CYS A 173 23.71 11.98 -1.08
CA CYS A 173 22.45 12.70 -0.90
C CYS A 173 22.14 13.55 -2.15
N CYS A 174 20.94 13.62 -2.63
CA CYS A 174 19.74 13.05 -2.03
C CYS A 174 18.98 12.19 -3.03
N TRP A 175 17.77 11.74 -2.62
CA TRP A 175 16.89 11.00 -3.52
C TRP A 175 16.42 11.90 -4.67
N ASN A 176 16.42 11.38 -5.88
CA ASN A 176 15.89 12.04 -7.08
C ASN A 176 14.68 11.24 -7.60
N SER A 177 13.48 11.77 -7.38
CA SER A 177 12.25 11.11 -7.81
C SER A 177 12.05 11.12 -9.32
N ASP A 178 12.65 12.06 -10.07
CA ASP A 178 12.62 12.04 -11.53
C ASP A 178 13.41 10.85 -12.10
N ALA A 179 14.52 10.51 -11.47
CA ALA A 179 15.37 9.38 -11.86
C ALA A 179 15.80 8.57 -10.63
N PRO A 180 14.93 7.71 -10.06
CA PRO A 180 15.29 6.87 -8.91
C PRO A 180 16.53 6.01 -9.20
N PRO A 181 17.34 5.72 -8.20
CA PRO A 181 18.56 4.94 -8.36
C PRO A 181 18.30 3.55 -8.97
N LEU A 182 19.27 3.04 -9.70
CA LEU A 182 19.21 1.67 -10.23
C LEU A 182 19.18 0.66 -9.07
N ASN A 183 18.40 -0.40 -9.27
CA ASN A 183 18.29 -1.50 -8.32
C ASN A 183 19.51 -2.45 -8.47
N PRO A 184 20.37 -2.58 -7.46
CA PRO A 184 21.55 -3.44 -7.55
C PRO A 184 21.20 -4.94 -7.60
N ALA A 185 19.99 -5.33 -7.24
CA ALA A 185 19.51 -6.71 -7.33
C ALA A 185 18.98 -7.08 -8.73
N TYR A 186 18.64 -6.10 -9.56
CA TYR A 186 18.16 -6.34 -10.91
C TYR A 186 19.24 -6.97 -11.78
N ARG A 187 18.87 -8.00 -12.54
CA ARG A 187 19.75 -8.71 -13.48
C ARG A 187 19.04 -8.87 -14.82
N ALA A 188 19.52 -8.14 -15.83
CA ALA A 188 19.07 -8.38 -17.20
C ALA A 188 19.58 -9.76 -17.67
N SER A 189 18.70 -10.55 -18.27
CA SER A 189 19.01 -11.88 -18.77
C SER A 189 19.26 -11.88 -20.27
N ALA A 190 20.25 -12.63 -20.71
CA ALA A 190 20.43 -12.95 -22.14
C ALA A 190 19.67 -14.23 -22.54
N ALA A 191 19.30 -15.07 -21.59
CA ALA A 191 18.57 -16.30 -21.81
C ALA A 191 17.06 -16.05 -21.86
N GLN A 192 16.39 -16.61 -22.85
CA GLN A 192 14.92 -16.64 -22.85
C GLN A 192 14.45 -17.78 -21.97
N GLY A 193 13.61 -17.44 -20.99
CA GLY A 193 12.84 -18.42 -20.24
C GLY A 193 11.77 -19.10 -21.06
N PRO A 194 11.20 -20.22 -20.60
CA PRO A 194 9.99 -20.74 -21.19
C PRO A 194 8.95 -19.60 -21.14
N GLY A 195 8.38 -19.27 -22.28
CA GLY A 195 7.35 -18.23 -22.38
C GLY A 195 6.22 -18.54 -21.40
N SER A 196 5.57 -17.50 -20.90
CA SER A 196 4.32 -17.62 -20.15
C SER A 196 3.22 -18.09 -21.09
N SER A 197 3.25 -19.28 -21.51
CA SER A 197 2.11 -19.84 -22.21
C SER A 197 1.72 -21.07 -21.44
N GLY A 198 0.59 -21.01 -20.85
CA GLY A 198 -0.22 -22.00 -20.22
C GLY A 198 -0.01 -23.49 -20.43
N ASN A 199 1.02 -23.91 -21.05
CA ASN A 199 1.11 -25.30 -21.46
C ASN A 199 1.83 -26.24 -20.48
N ARG A 200 2.53 -25.77 -19.44
CA ARG A 200 3.10 -26.66 -18.42
C ARG A 200 3.47 -25.89 -17.14
N LEU A 201 2.48 -25.66 -16.28
CA LEU A 201 2.71 -25.18 -14.91
C LEU A 201 3.31 -26.28 -13.99
N VAL A 202 3.66 -27.43 -14.57
CA VAL A 202 4.27 -28.60 -13.95
C VAL A 202 5.36 -29.18 -14.88
N GLY A 203 6.06 -30.21 -14.41
CA GLY A 203 7.09 -30.91 -15.18
C GLY A 203 8.49 -30.32 -15.05
N GLY A 204 8.69 -29.46 -14.05
CA GLY A 204 9.98 -28.91 -13.69
C GLY A 204 10.58 -29.49 -12.42
N PRO A 205 11.43 -28.72 -11.71
CA PRO A 205 12.02 -29.13 -10.45
C PRO A 205 10.97 -29.51 -9.41
N HIS A 206 11.20 -30.60 -8.67
CA HIS A 206 10.23 -31.11 -7.71
C HIS A 206 10.91 -31.73 -6.48
N GLY A 207 10.16 -31.89 -5.40
CA GLY A 207 10.67 -32.42 -4.16
C GLY A 207 9.61 -32.51 -3.06
N ILE A 208 10.07 -32.71 -1.82
CA ILE A 208 9.22 -32.85 -0.65
C ILE A 208 9.72 -31.94 0.46
N VAL A 209 8.78 -31.31 1.18
CA VAL A 209 9.05 -30.57 2.43
C VAL A 209 8.45 -31.34 3.60
N LYS A 210 9.28 -31.59 4.61
CA LYS A 210 8.88 -32.26 5.86
C LYS A 210 9.50 -31.60 7.08
N SER A 211 8.88 -31.75 8.22
CA SER A 211 9.47 -31.35 9.49
C SER A 211 10.52 -32.35 9.96
N ALA A 212 11.40 -31.95 10.88
CA ALA A 212 12.47 -32.78 11.40
C ALA A 212 11.96 -34.02 12.17
N ASP A 213 10.72 -34.05 12.61
CA ASP A 213 10.04 -35.21 13.22
C ASP A 213 9.34 -36.08 12.18
N GLY A 214 9.49 -35.81 10.89
CA GLY A 214 9.00 -36.62 9.78
C GLY A 214 7.60 -36.24 9.27
N GLY A 215 6.91 -35.25 9.87
CA GLY A 215 5.60 -34.82 9.42
C GLY A 215 5.69 -34.11 8.06
N LEU A 216 4.78 -34.45 7.14
CA LEU A 216 4.65 -33.78 5.85
C LEU A 216 4.02 -32.41 6.03
N LEU A 217 4.49 -31.41 5.29
CA LEU A 217 4.10 -30.00 5.50
C LEU A 217 3.37 -29.46 4.28
N GLU A 218 2.07 -29.18 4.43
CA GLU A 218 1.24 -28.51 3.41
C GLU A 218 1.40 -26.99 3.47
N GLY A 219 1.24 -26.29 2.33
CA GLY A 219 1.21 -24.86 2.23
C GLY A 219 2.56 -24.16 2.43
N MET A 220 3.67 -24.90 2.33
CA MET A 220 5.00 -24.30 2.39
C MET A 220 5.36 -23.65 1.06
N MET A 221 5.79 -22.40 1.10
CA MET A 221 6.22 -21.64 -0.08
C MET A 221 7.66 -22.01 -0.44
N VAL A 222 7.82 -22.87 -1.43
CA VAL A 222 9.13 -23.22 -1.99
C VAL A 222 9.44 -22.25 -3.12
N GLN A 223 10.56 -21.54 -3.02
CA GLN A 223 10.94 -20.50 -3.99
C GLN A 223 12.29 -20.79 -4.62
N LEU A 224 12.37 -20.68 -5.94
CA LEU A 224 13.59 -20.69 -6.72
C LEU A 224 13.85 -19.28 -7.27
N ILE A 225 15.01 -18.72 -6.91
CA ILE A 225 15.48 -17.38 -7.31
C ILE A 225 16.60 -17.57 -8.33
N ALA A 226 16.39 -17.13 -9.56
CA ALA A 226 17.39 -17.25 -10.61
C ALA A 226 18.60 -16.36 -10.32
N LYS A 227 19.82 -16.89 -10.56
CA LYS A 227 21.07 -16.12 -10.37
C LYS A 227 21.34 -15.13 -11.52
N ASN A 228 20.86 -15.46 -12.71
CA ASN A 228 21.19 -14.76 -13.95
C ASN A 228 20.00 -13.99 -14.55
N SER A 229 18.94 -13.83 -13.81
CA SER A 229 17.77 -13.03 -14.22
C SER A 229 17.10 -12.37 -13.03
N ALA A 230 16.13 -11.52 -13.33
CA ALA A 230 15.31 -10.84 -12.34
C ALA A 230 14.08 -11.64 -11.90
N ILE A 231 14.07 -12.97 -12.12
CA ILE A 231 12.87 -13.82 -11.95
C ILE A 231 12.98 -14.67 -10.69
N ARG A 232 11.90 -14.72 -9.93
CA ARG A 232 11.68 -15.65 -8.82
C ARG A 232 10.38 -16.41 -9.06
N THR A 233 10.41 -17.71 -8.83
CA THR A 233 9.22 -18.56 -8.96
C THR A 233 8.93 -19.26 -7.64
N THR A 234 7.69 -19.20 -7.20
CA THR A 234 7.21 -19.80 -5.96
C THR A 234 6.09 -20.79 -6.27
N VAL A 235 6.17 -21.95 -5.65
CA VAL A 235 5.14 -22.99 -5.64
C VAL A 235 4.86 -23.42 -4.21
N PHE A 236 3.73 -24.07 -3.99
CA PHE A 236 3.32 -24.52 -2.66
C PHE A 236 3.36 -26.03 -2.54
N THR A 237 3.61 -26.51 -1.35
CA THR A 237 3.48 -27.93 -1.05
C THR A 237 2.02 -28.34 -0.90
N ASP A 238 1.68 -29.51 -1.43
CA ASP A 238 0.38 -30.17 -1.25
C ASP A 238 0.25 -30.86 0.15
N ALA A 239 -0.88 -31.49 0.41
CA ALA A 239 -1.14 -32.23 1.65
C ALA A 239 -0.14 -33.38 1.93
N ASN A 240 0.61 -33.82 0.92
CA ASN A 240 1.67 -34.82 1.03
C ASN A 240 3.07 -34.20 1.13
N GLY A 241 3.15 -32.88 1.36
CA GLY A 241 4.39 -32.12 1.41
C GLY A 241 5.13 -32.02 0.07
N ARG A 242 4.52 -32.42 -1.04
CA ARG A 242 5.12 -32.41 -2.37
C ARG A 242 4.97 -31.05 -3.02
N PHE A 243 6.01 -30.63 -3.73
CA PHE A 243 5.98 -29.45 -4.58
C PHE A 243 6.54 -29.76 -5.95
N GLU A 244 6.08 -29.04 -6.95
CA GLU A 244 6.55 -29.15 -8.32
C GLU A 244 6.50 -27.76 -9.00
N PHE A 245 7.60 -27.38 -9.63
CA PHE A 245 7.69 -26.14 -10.39
C PHE A 245 7.25 -26.34 -11.85
N PRO A 246 6.91 -25.25 -12.57
CA PRO A 246 6.92 -25.25 -14.03
C PRO A 246 8.33 -25.55 -14.54
N GLN A 247 8.44 -25.81 -15.84
CA GLN A 247 9.76 -25.88 -16.47
C GLN A 247 10.45 -24.53 -16.39
N LEU A 248 11.60 -24.48 -15.75
CA LEU A 248 12.42 -23.27 -15.61
C LEU A 248 13.59 -23.27 -16.60
N VAL A 249 14.19 -22.10 -16.80
CA VAL A 249 15.44 -21.99 -17.55
C VAL A 249 16.54 -22.76 -16.83
N SER A 250 17.30 -23.59 -17.56
CA SER A 250 18.44 -24.28 -16.97
C SER A 250 19.48 -23.29 -16.45
N GLY A 251 20.02 -23.55 -15.26
CA GLY A 251 20.99 -22.67 -14.63
C GLY A 251 21.06 -22.77 -13.11
N ALA A 252 21.80 -21.87 -12.51
CA ALA A 252 21.99 -21.83 -11.08
C ALA A 252 20.92 -20.98 -10.37
N TYR A 253 20.38 -21.51 -9.29
CA TYR A 253 19.33 -20.89 -8.49
C TYR A 253 19.69 -20.87 -7.00
N THR A 254 19.03 -20.00 -6.26
CA THR A 254 18.87 -20.11 -4.81
C THR A 254 17.53 -20.77 -4.52
N LEU A 255 17.53 -21.91 -3.84
CA LEU A 255 16.34 -22.57 -3.31
C LEU A 255 16.12 -22.10 -1.88
N ARG A 256 14.91 -21.61 -1.56
CA ARG A 256 14.55 -21.24 -0.18
C ARG A 256 13.11 -21.60 0.15
N ILE A 257 12.77 -21.57 1.43
CA ILE A 257 11.39 -21.44 1.91
C ILE A 257 11.11 -19.96 2.14
N ALA A 258 10.11 -19.40 1.44
CA ALA A 258 9.78 -17.98 1.48
C ALA A 258 9.06 -17.64 2.76
N GLN A 259 8.83 -17.51 3.71
CA GLN A 259 8.13 -17.28 4.98
C GLN A 259 8.11 -18.56 5.83
N PRO A 260 9.28 -18.97 6.32
CA PRO A 260 9.35 -20.19 7.17
C PRO A 260 8.59 -20.05 8.49
N ARG A 261 8.35 -18.83 9.01
CA ARG A 261 7.54 -18.52 10.21
C ARG A 261 7.95 -19.35 11.43
N GLU A 262 7.17 -20.41 11.76
CA GLU A 262 7.40 -21.33 12.90
C GLU A 262 8.60 -22.26 12.70
N PHE A 263 9.31 -22.18 11.58
CA PHE A 263 10.50 -22.97 11.30
C PHE A 263 11.75 -22.08 11.21
N PHE A 264 12.93 -22.66 11.46
CA PHE A 264 14.19 -22.00 11.15
C PHE A 264 14.29 -21.72 9.64
N PRO A 265 14.92 -20.59 9.23
CA PRO A 265 15.14 -20.29 7.83
C PRO A 265 15.85 -21.43 7.09
N TYR A 266 15.37 -21.69 5.87
CA TYR A 266 16.02 -22.62 4.95
C TYR A 266 16.35 -21.92 3.65
N ALA A 267 17.62 -21.92 3.28
CA ALA A 267 18.10 -21.47 1.98
C ALA A 267 19.31 -22.29 1.55
N ARG A 268 19.37 -22.60 0.26
CA ARG A 268 20.50 -23.30 -0.38
C ARG A 268 20.87 -22.58 -1.66
N ASP A 269 22.09 -22.12 -1.71
CA ASP A 269 22.65 -21.39 -2.86
C ASP A 269 23.28 -22.35 -3.86
N GLY A 270 23.35 -21.93 -5.15
CA GLY A 270 24.01 -22.68 -6.21
C GLY A 270 23.36 -24.01 -6.52
N VAL A 271 22.02 -24.08 -6.50
CA VAL A 271 21.28 -25.26 -6.93
C VAL A 271 21.17 -25.22 -8.46
N ASP A 272 21.78 -26.20 -9.11
CA ASP A 272 21.67 -26.32 -10.57
C ASP A 272 20.35 -26.98 -10.96
N ILE A 273 19.62 -26.31 -11.84
CA ILE A 273 18.34 -26.76 -12.38
C ILE A 273 18.50 -27.07 -13.86
N ASP A 274 18.04 -28.25 -14.26
CA ASP A 274 17.93 -28.68 -15.64
C ASP A 274 16.70 -29.58 -15.82
N GLY A 275 15.69 -29.08 -16.51
CA GLY A 275 14.41 -29.77 -16.73
C GLY A 275 13.72 -30.18 -15.43
N ALA A 276 13.28 -31.42 -15.35
CA ALA A 276 12.57 -32.00 -14.21
C ALA A 276 13.53 -32.47 -13.10
N THR A 277 14.39 -31.57 -12.62
CA THR A 277 15.39 -31.89 -11.57
C THR A 277 14.71 -32.32 -10.28
N ALA A 278 15.04 -33.56 -9.79
CA ALA A 278 14.64 -33.98 -8.46
C ALA A 278 15.50 -33.28 -7.41
N LEU A 279 14.85 -32.45 -6.58
CA LEU A 279 15.51 -31.74 -5.49
C LEU A 279 15.56 -32.62 -4.22
N PRO A 280 16.62 -32.48 -3.41
CA PRO A 280 16.66 -33.17 -2.12
C PRO A 280 15.51 -32.75 -1.22
N ASP A 281 15.04 -33.65 -0.36
CA ASP A 281 14.04 -33.35 0.65
C ASP A 281 14.44 -32.13 1.49
N ILE A 282 13.52 -31.21 1.64
CA ILE A 282 13.68 -30.03 2.53
C ILE A 282 13.18 -30.46 3.92
N VAL A 283 14.10 -30.47 4.88
CA VAL A 283 13.77 -30.84 6.26
C VAL A 283 13.81 -29.58 7.13
N LEU A 284 12.67 -29.20 7.70
CA LEU A 284 12.52 -28.00 8.49
C LEU A 284 12.45 -28.29 9.99
N LYS A 285 13.25 -27.58 10.77
CA LYS A 285 13.24 -27.64 12.23
C LYS A 285 12.35 -26.54 12.80
N ARG A 286 11.40 -26.89 13.67
CA ARG A 286 10.49 -25.91 14.31
C ARG A 286 11.22 -25.04 15.34
N ILE A 287 10.87 -23.75 15.36
CA ILE A 287 11.23 -22.77 16.39
C ILE A 287 10.18 -22.79 17.50
N ALA A 288 8.90 -22.88 17.14
CA ALA A 288 7.77 -22.83 18.05
C ALA A 288 6.77 -23.96 17.74
N LYS A 289 6.04 -24.37 18.75
CA LYS A 289 5.01 -25.42 18.66
C LYS A 289 3.57 -24.88 18.62
N SER A 290 3.38 -23.57 18.72
CA SER A 290 2.05 -22.94 18.78
C SER A 290 1.84 -22.00 17.59
N ASP A 291 0.58 -21.64 17.36
CA ASP A 291 0.18 -20.62 16.37
C ASP A 291 0.57 -19.21 16.79
N VAL A 292 1.11 -19.06 18.00
CA VAL A 292 1.65 -17.80 18.52
C VAL A 292 3.17 -17.85 18.40
N LEU A 293 3.70 -17.04 17.51
CA LEU A 293 5.12 -17.00 17.20
C LEU A 293 5.88 -16.07 18.17
N PRO A 294 7.15 -16.36 18.47
CA PRO A 294 7.94 -15.55 19.40
C PRO A 294 8.17 -14.13 18.86
N PRO A 295 8.32 -13.14 19.76
CA PRO A 295 8.56 -11.75 19.40
C PRO A 295 10.03 -11.54 19.00
N SER A 296 10.47 -12.14 17.90
CA SER A 296 11.83 -11.95 17.37
C SER A 296 11.81 -11.10 16.09
N PRO A 297 12.91 -10.40 15.78
CA PRO A 297 13.06 -9.63 14.55
C PRO A 297 12.83 -10.46 13.29
N GLU A 298 13.31 -11.72 13.29
CA GLU A 298 13.17 -12.66 12.16
C GLU A 298 11.71 -13.02 11.91
N ILE A 299 10.91 -13.17 12.96
CA ILE A 299 9.47 -13.41 12.85
C ILE A 299 8.76 -12.12 12.41
N ALA A 300 9.06 -10.99 13.06
CA ALA A 300 8.47 -9.71 12.75
C ALA A 300 8.63 -9.32 11.25
N ALA A 301 9.77 -9.68 10.66
CA ALA A 301 10.07 -9.42 9.26
C ALA A 301 9.20 -10.23 8.27
N GLN A 302 8.61 -11.33 8.71
CA GLN A 302 7.75 -12.20 7.90
C GLN A 302 6.26 -11.88 8.04
N MET A 303 5.90 -11.07 9.05
CA MET A 303 4.50 -10.79 9.37
C MET A 303 3.91 -9.75 8.45
N THR A 304 2.75 -10.04 7.91
CA THR A 304 1.94 -9.13 7.12
C THR A 304 1.37 -8.00 7.98
N GLY A 305 0.88 -6.94 7.35
CA GLY A 305 0.22 -5.85 8.06
C GLY A 305 -0.99 -6.30 8.87
N SER A 306 -1.77 -7.23 8.33
CA SER A 306 -2.90 -7.87 9.03
C SER A 306 -2.44 -8.63 10.28
N GLU A 307 -1.41 -9.45 10.17
CA GLU A 307 -0.84 -10.20 11.29
C GLU A 307 -0.24 -9.28 12.36
N TRP A 308 0.39 -8.17 11.97
CA TRP A 308 0.80 -7.14 12.91
C TRP A 308 -0.38 -6.57 13.69
N LEU A 309 -1.47 -6.16 12.99
CA LEU A 309 -2.66 -5.63 13.64
C LEU A 309 -3.38 -6.66 14.52
N MET A 310 -3.43 -7.92 14.10
CA MET A 310 -3.97 -9.00 14.94
C MET A 310 -3.19 -9.13 16.25
N SER A 311 -1.87 -8.99 16.18
CA SER A 311 -0.94 -9.24 17.28
C SER A 311 -0.78 -8.06 18.25
N LEU A 312 -1.00 -6.83 17.81
CA LEU A 312 -0.91 -5.65 18.65
C LEU A 312 -2.14 -5.55 19.59
N SER A 313 -1.91 -5.09 20.81
CA SER A 313 -2.98 -4.77 21.76
C SER A 313 -3.78 -3.54 21.31
N GLY A 314 -4.93 -3.31 21.90
CA GLY A 314 -5.82 -2.18 21.60
C GLY A 314 -7.23 -2.62 21.24
N SER A 315 -8.14 -1.66 21.25
CA SER A 315 -9.54 -1.93 20.90
C SER A 315 -9.72 -2.09 19.37
N GLY A 316 -10.77 -2.79 18.97
CA GLY A 316 -11.15 -2.86 17.55
C GLY A 316 -11.36 -1.47 16.92
N ALA A 317 -11.81 -0.50 17.72
CA ALA A 317 -12.01 0.87 17.27
C ALA A 317 -10.69 1.62 17.01
N ASP A 318 -9.61 1.37 17.78
CA ASP A 318 -8.29 1.95 17.53
C ASP A 318 -7.70 1.40 16.24
N LYS A 319 -7.79 0.06 16.06
CA LYS A 319 -7.31 -0.63 14.86
C LYS A 319 -8.09 -0.19 13.62
N ARG A 320 -9.41 -0.08 13.72
CA ARG A 320 -10.25 0.40 12.63
C ARG A 320 -9.93 1.86 12.26
N LEU A 321 -9.66 2.73 13.22
CA LEU A 321 -9.26 4.11 12.96
C LEU A 321 -8.01 4.17 12.09
N LEU A 322 -7.03 3.29 12.33
CA LEU A 322 -5.85 3.17 11.49
C LEU A 322 -6.20 2.59 10.12
N THR A 323 -6.91 1.45 10.07
CA THR A 323 -7.14 0.72 8.81
C THR A 323 -7.97 1.51 7.79
N VAL A 324 -8.94 2.31 8.22
CA VAL A 324 -9.75 3.10 7.28
C VAL A 324 -9.10 4.41 6.82
N ASN A 325 -8.09 4.90 7.56
CA ASN A 325 -7.44 6.18 7.25
C ASN A 325 -6.00 6.05 6.73
N CYS A 326 -5.29 4.96 7.07
CA CYS A 326 -3.85 4.81 6.82
C CYS A 326 -3.51 3.65 5.88
N ASN A 327 -4.43 3.24 5.00
CA ASN A 327 -4.34 2.01 4.22
C ASN A 327 -3.92 2.19 2.75
N TRP A 328 -3.33 3.31 2.34
CA TRP A 328 -3.17 3.57 0.91
C TRP A 328 -1.81 4.11 0.42
N CYS A 329 -0.91 4.53 1.31
CA CYS A 329 0.37 5.12 0.91
C CYS A 329 1.56 4.18 1.05
N HIS A 330 1.56 3.36 2.10
CA HIS A 330 2.63 2.41 2.45
C HIS A 330 2.06 1.29 3.33
N SER A 331 2.82 0.21 3.49
CA SER A 331 2.39 -0.93 4.31
C SER A 331 2.27 -0.57 5.80
N TYR A 332 1.44 -1.32 6.54
CA TYR A 332 1.34 -1.17 8.00
C TYR A 332 2.66 -1.52 8.69
N GLN A 333 3.45 -2.42 8.13
CA GLN A 333 4.78 -2.75 8.66
C GLN A 333 5.69 -1.51 8.71
N GLN A 334 5.60 -0.62 7.73
CA GLN A 334 6.36 0.63 7.75
C GLN A 334 5.98 1.52 8.95
N ILE A 335 4.73 1.45 9.40
CA ILE A 335 4.30 2.13 10.63
C ILE A 335 4.87 1.40 11.85
N PHE A 336 4.58 0.10 11.97
CA PHE A 336 4.82 -0.66 13.19
C PHE A 336 6.28 -1.00 13.46
N ARG A 337 7.16 -0.89 12.47
CA ARG A 337 8.62 -1.00 12.66
C ARG A 337 9.24 0.20 13.36
N ASN A 338 8.55 1.33 13.41
CA ASN A 338 9.04 2.53 14.08
C ASN A 338 8.61 2.52 15.54
N ARG A 339 9.45 3.15 16.37
CA ARG A 339 9.18 3.43 17.77
C ARG A 339 9.40 4.91 18.02
N TYR A 340 8.38 5.56 18.54
CA TYR A 340 8.48 6.96 18.97
C TYR A 340 7.77 7.11 20.32
N ASP A 341 8.20 8.09 21.10
CA ASP A 341 7.39 8.58 22.20
C ASP A 341 6.11 9.28 21.67
N GLU A 342 5.22 9.66 22.56
CA GLU A 342 3.94 10.27 22.19
C GLU A 342 4.14 11.57 21.39
N ALA A 343 5.14 12.39 21.75
CA ALA A 343 5.48 13.61 21.02
C ALA A 343 6.01 13.30 19.60
N GLY A 344 6.79 12.25 19.44
CA GLY A 344 7.28 11.79 18.13
C GLY A 344 6.16 11.28 17.26
N TRP A 345 5.27 10.44 17.78
CA TRP A 345 4.09 9.98 17.06
C TRP A 345 3.17 11.14 16.64
N SER A 346 2.95 12.11 17.55
CA SER A 346 2.17 13.31 17.22
C SER A 346 2.75 14.07 16.03
N LYS A 347 4.06 14.32 16.00
CA LYS A 347 4.72 15.02 14.87
C LYS A 347 4.56 14.26 13.55
N ILE A 348 4.78 12.95 13.57
CA ILE A 348 4.67 12.10 12.37
C ILE A 348 3.22 12.07 11.86
N LEU A 349 2.25 11.80 12.74
CA LEU A 349 0.84 11.74 12.36
C LEU A 349 0.32 13.09 11.88
N HIS A 350 0.58 14.16 12.60
CA HIS A 350 0.17 15.50 12.21
C HIS A 350 0.63 15.84 10.79
N ARG A 351 1.90 15.54 10.48
CA ARG A 351 2.43 15.75 9.13
C ARG A 351 1.75 14.87 8.08
N MET A 352 1.47 13.59 8.38
CA MET A 352 0.75 12.67 7.48
C MET A 352 -0.69 13.13 7.24
N ILE A 353 -1.38 13.58 8.28
CA ILE A 353 -2.79 13.93 8.23
C ILE A 353 -3.00 15.28 7.54
N HIS A 354 -2.17 16.27 7.85
CA HIS A 354 -2.36 17.66 7.40
C HIS A 354 -1.51 18.03 6.18
N GLY A 355 -0.62 17.14 5.74
CA GLY A 355 0.19 17.33 4.54
C GLY A 355 1.11 18.54 4.59
N ALA A 356 1.52 18.97 5.79
CA ALA A 356 2.27 20.20 6.00
C ALA A 356 3.48 20.29 5.07
N GLY A 357 3.49 21.31 4.19
CA GLY A 357 4.58 21.63 3.30
C GLY A 357 4.88 20.62 2.17
N SER A 358 4.23 19.47 2.14
CA SER A 358 4.46 18.46 1.11
C SER A 358 3.19 18.16 0.31
N PRO A 359 3.21 18.29 -1.00
CA PRO A 359 2.08 17.95 -1.86
C PRO A 359 1.86 16.41 -1.94
N LEU A 360 2.83 15.61 -1.47
CA LEU A 360 2.77 14.15 -1.51
C LEU A 360 1.94 13.54 -0.37
N ILE A 361 1.59 14.32 0.66
CA ILE A 361 0.99 13.83 1.88
C ILE A 361 -0.27 14.62 2.18
N ASN A 362 -1.41 13.97 2.20
CA ASN A 362 -2.67 14.49 2.71
C ASN A 362 -3.64 13.33 2.95
N VAL A 363 -3.63 12.80 4.15
CA VAL A 363 -4.47 11.67 4.54
C VAL A 363 -5.91 12.10 4.80
N ASN A 364 -6.12 13.36 5.22
CA ASN A 364 -7.45 13.89 5.56
C ASN A 364 -8.24 14.42 4.36
N SER A 365 -7.99 13.88 3.17
CA SER A 365 -8.74 14.25 1.96
C SER A 365 -10.26 14.01 2.07
N ARG A 366 -10.67 13.15 3.01
CA ARG A 366 -12.07 12.85 3.30
C ARG A 366 -12.74 13.84 4.27
N GLY A 367 -11.94 14.63 5.01
CA GLY A 367 -12.46 15.46 6.11
C GLY A 367 -13.11 14.67 7.25
N ARG A 368 -12.79 13.39 7.37
CA ARG A 368 -13.40 12.46 8.35
C ARG A 368 -12.50 12.16 9.55
N PHE A 369 -11.30 12.73 9.58
CA PHE A 369 -10.34 12.55 10.64
C PHE A 369 -10.34 13.79 11.51
N SER A 370 -10.86 13.69 12.73
CA SER A 370 -10.93 14.79 13.69
C SER A 370 -9.65 14.89 14.53
N ASP A 371 -9.44 16.03 15.20
CA ASP A 371 -8.34 16.20 16.16
C ASP A 371 -8.42 15.17 17.30
N ALA A 372 -9.64 14.75 17.67
CA ALA A 372 -9.83 13.70 18.67
C ALA A 372 -9.40 12.31 18.15
N ASP A 373 -9.62 12.04 16.87
CA ASP A 373 -9.15 10.81 16.22
C ASP A 373 -7.61 10.81 16.11
N GLU A 374 -7.01 11.95 15.77
CA GLU A 374 -5.55 12.12 15.76
C GLU A 374 -4.96 11.85 17.13
N ALA A 375 -5.47 12.52 18.18
CA ALA A 375 -5.01 12.32 19.55
C ALA A 375 -5.16 10.87 20.02
N ARG A 376 -6.28 10.23 19.68
CA ARG A 376 -6.53 8.82 20.00
C ARG A 376 -5.55 7.89 19.32
N LEU A 377 -5.27 8.10 18.04
CA LEU A 377 -4.33 7.29 17.26
C LEU A 377 -2.89 7.47 17.76
N VAL A 378 -2.49 8.72 18.07
CA VAL A 378 -1.19 9.03 18.70
C VAL A 378 -1.01 8.26 20.00
N HIS A 379 -2.01 8.34 20.89
CA HIS A 379 -1.97 7.65 22.18
C HIS A 379 -1.88 6.13 22.02
N TRP A 380 -2.68 5.55 21.12
CA TRP A 380 -2.64 4.11 20.85
C TRP A 380 -1.28 3.69 20.30
N LEU A 381 -0.73 4.38 19.29
CA LEU A 381 0.57 4.07 18.71
C LEU A 381 1.70 4.23 19.75
N ALA A 382 1.67 5.28 20.59
CA ALA A 382 2.63 5.44 21.68
C ALA A 382 2.55 4.31 22.71
N THR A 383 1.37 3.73 22.91
CA THR A 383 1.17 2.58 23.79
C THR A 383 1.75 1.30 23.19
N VAL A 384 1.46 1.01 21.93
CA VAL A 384 1.82 -0.28 21.31
C VAL A 384 3.20 -0.26 20.62
N ARG A 385 3.68 0.91 20.19
CA ARG A 385 4.98 1.13 19.54
C ARG A 385 5.73 2.32 20.16
N GLY A 386 5.59 2.47 21.46
CA GLY A 386 6.39 3.41 22.25
C GLY A 386 7.79 2.87 22.58
N PRO A 387 8.65 3.70 23.20
CA PRO A 387 10.03 3.31 23.54
C PRO A 387 10.14 2.05 24.40
N GLN A 388 9.17 1.81 25.27
CA GLN A 388 9.15 0.70 26.22
C GLN A 388 8.12 -0.37 25.92
N SER A 389 7.35 -0.22 24.82
CA SER A 389 6.37 -1.24 24.46
C SER A 389 7.06 -2.56 24.11
N PRO A 390 6.58 -3.71 24.61
CA PRO A 390 7.15 -5.00 24.22
C PRO A 390 6.92 -5.27 22.73
N GLU A 391 7.77 -6.09 22.11
CA GLU A 391 7.41 -6.70 20.83
C GLU A 391 6.25 -7.66 21.06
N PRO A 392 5.25 -7.67 20.16
CA PRO A 392 4.14 -8.59 20.30
C PRO A 392 4.59 -10.04 20.03
N ALA A 393 3.98 -10.98 20.73
CA ALA A 393 3.96 -12.36 20.23
C ALA A 393 3.02 -12.40 19.02
N PHE A 394 3.49 -12.90 17.89
CA PHE A 394 2.77 -12.78 16.64
C PHE A 394 1.74 -13.89 16.43
N ILE A 395 0.53 -13.50 16.10
CA ILE A 395 -0.53 -14.40 15.63
C ILE A 395 -0.42 -14.49 14.11
N ALA A 396 0.01 -15.65 13.62
CA ALA A 396 0.13 -15.89 12.19
C ALA A 396 -1.22 -16.33 11.59
N LEU A 397 -1.51 -15.82 10.40
CA LEU A 397 -2.61 -16.34 9.59
C LEU A 397 -2.32 -17.79 9.15
N PRO A 398 -3.35 -18.61 8.95
CA PRO A 398 -3.16 -19.98 8.50
C PRO A 398 -2.38 -20.06 7.18
N ARG A 399 -1.59 -21.11 7.01
CA ARG A 399 -0.99 -21.45 5.73
C ARG A 399 -2.07 -21.85 4.72
N PRO A 400 -1.86 -21.64 3.42
CA PRO A 400 -2.80 -22.06 2.40
C PRO A 400 -2.92 -23.59 2.40
N GLN A 401 -4.12 -24.08 2.11
CA GLN A 401 -4.44 -25.49 2.03
C GLN A 401 -5.32 -25.78 0.80
N GLY A 402 -5.33 -27.03 0.35
CA GLY A 402 -6.17 -27.47 -0.76
C GLY A 402 -5.99 -26.60 -2.01
N ARG A 403 -7.08 -26.08 -2.57
CA ARG A 403 -7.09 -25.26 -3.79
C ARG A 403 -6.13 -24.08 -3.73
N ALA A 404 -5.97 -23.44 -2.58
CA ALA A 404 -5.08 -22.29 -2.40
C ALA A 404 -3.59 -22.62 -2.54
N THR A 405 -3.20 -23.91 -2.56
CA THR A 405 -1.84 -24.36 -2.85
C THR A 405 -1.60 -24.66 -4.35
N HIS A 406 -2.67 -24.70 -5.17
CA HIS A 406 -2.59 -25.02 -6.58
C HIS A 406 -2.33 -23.77 -7.42
N VAL A 407 -1.19 -23.14 -7.22
CA VAL A 407 -0.82 -21.89 -7.89
C VAL A 407 0.69 -21.82 -8.11
N VAL A 408 1.09 -21.15 -9.18
CA VAL A 408 2.47 -20.69 -9.41
C VAL A 408 2.47 -19.17 -9.30
N ILE A 409 3.37 -18.64 -8.48
CA ILE A 409 3.58 -17.19 -8.35
C ILE A 409 4.98 -16.87 -8.87
N THR A 410 5.04 -15.97 -9.85
CA THR A 410 6.30 -15.51 -10.43
C THR A 410 6.44 -14.01 -10.19
N GLU A 411 7.54 -13.61 -9.56
CA GLU A 411 7.87 -12.22 -9.26
C GLU A 411 9.04 -11.75 -10.11
N PHE A 412 8.94 -10.52 -10.61
CA PHE A 412 9.93 -9.88 -11.46
C PHE A 412 10.51 -8.66 -10.76
N GLU A 413 11.82 -8.68 -10.52
CA GLU A 413 12.57 -7.55 -10.00
C GLU A 413 12.60 -6.42 -11.03
N LEU A 414 12.49 -5.17 -10.57
CA LEU A 414 12.50 -4.00 -11.46
C LEU A 414 13.86 -3.29 -11.45
N PRO A 415 14.21 -2.57 -12.55
CA PRO A 415 15.54 -2.00 -12.71
C PRO A 415 15.82 -0.81 -11.78
N ARG A 416 14.80 -0.19 -11.18
CA ARG A 416 14.98 0.95 -10.26
C ARG A 416 14.49 0.63 -8.87
N LEU A 417 15.14 1.27 -7.88
CA LEU A 417 14.67 1.24 -6.50
C LEU A 417 13.42 2.13 -6.35
N GLU A 418 12.47 1.66 -5.57
CA GLU A 418 11.27 2.38 -5.13
C GLU A 418 10.53 3.14 -6.25
N PRO A 419 10.23 2.50 -7.38
CA PRO A 419 9.52 3.17 -8.46
C PRO A 419 8.07 3.47 -8.08
N ALA A 420 7.57 2.86 -7.00
CA ALA A 420 6.17 2.91 -6.58
C ALA A 420 5.25 2.53 -7.75
N THR A 421 5.41 1.31 -8.24
CA THR A 421 4.59 0.75 -9.34
C THR A 421 3.10 0.85 -9.01
N HIS A 422 2.30 1.16 -10.03
CA HIS A 422 0.90 1.48 -9.76
C HIS A 422 -0.11 0.74 -10.63
N ASP A 423 -0.01 0.76 -11.93
CA ASP A 423 -0.92 0.05 -12.85
C ASP A 423 -0.14 -0.88 -13.78
N VAL A 424 -0.81 -1.94 -14.26
CA VAL A 424 -0.30 -2.87 -15.27
C VAL A 424 -1.27 -3.01 -16.43
N SER A 425 -0.71 -3.34 -17.61
CA SER A 425 -1.48 -3.69 -18.80
C SER A 425 -0.66 -4.58 -19.71
N GLY A 426 -1.23 -5.66 -20.22
CA GLY A 426 -0.59 -6.51 -21.21
C GLY A 426 -0.68 -5.94 -22.62
N ASP A 427 0.30 -6.31 -23.49
CA ASP A 427 0.23 -6.03 -24.91
C ASP A 427 0.06 -7.32 -25.75
N ALA A 428 -0.26 -7.16 -27.02
CA ALA A 428 -0.50 -8.30 -27.92
C ALA A 428 0.71 -9.21 -28.16
N ASN A 429 1.92 -8.80 -27.71
CA ASN A 429 3.15 -9.58 -27.80
C ASN A 429 3.45 -10.32 -26.49
N GLY A 430 2.58 -10.23 -25.49
CA GLY A 430 2.73 -10.82 -24.18
C GLY A 430 3.72 -10.08 -23.26
N ASN A 431 4.07 -8.83 -23.57
CA ASN A 431 4.81 -7.98 -22.64
C ASN A 431 3.85 -7.32 -21.66
N ILE A 432 4.36 -6.97 -20.49
CA ILE A 432 3.63 -6.32 -19.43
C ILE A 432 4.16 -4.90 -19.24
N TRP A 433 3.28 -3.94 -19.43
CA TRP A 433 3.55 -2.54 -19.19
C TRP A 433 3.16 -2.15 -17.77
N TYR A 434 3.92 -1.26 -17.16
CA TYR A 434 3.63 -0.76 -15.82
C TYR A 434 3.89 0.74 -15.71
N SER A 435 3.09 1.40 -14.90
CA SER A 435 3.26 2.80 -14.52
C SER A 435 4.00 2.92 -13.19
N THR A 436 4.56 4.10 -12.93
CA THR A 436 5.27 4.39 -11.68
C THR A 436 4.74 5.67 -11.05
N HIS A 437 4.34 5.58 -9.80
CA HIS A 437 3.63 6.65 -9.11
C HIS A 437 4.53 7.82 -8.69
N ARG A 438 5.84 7.58 -8.58
CA ARG A 438 6.81 8.53 -8.03
C ARG A 438 8.08 8.68 -8.88
N SER A 439 8.03 8.28 -10.14
CA SER A 439 9.17 8.46 -11.05
C SER A 439 8.72 8.84 -12.46
N SER A 440 9.63 9.33 -13.26
CA SER A 440 9.38 9.70 -14.65
C SER A 440 9.56 8.56 -15.65
N TYR A 441 9.36 7.31 -15.22
CA TYR A 441 9.52 6.16 -16.10
C TYR A 441 8.28 5.29 -16.10
N VAL A 442 7.93 4.81 -17.29
CA VAL A 442 7.07 3.63 -17.46
C VAL A 442 7.92 2.51 -18.01
N GLY A 443 7.61 1.28 -17.65
CA GLY A 443 8.39 0.13 -18.08
C GLY A 443 7.57 -0.87 -18.88
N ARG A 444 8.28 -1.60 -19.75
CA ARG A 444 7.77 -2.76 -20.46
C ARG A 444 8.62 -3.98 -20.08
N LEU A 445 8.02 -4.89 -19.35
CA LEU A 445 8.61 -6.17 -18.97
C LEU A 445 8.39 -7.20 -20.09
N ASP A 446 9.44 -7.91 -20.48
CA ASP A 446 9.34 -9.19 -21.21
C ASP A 446 9.32 -10.34 -20.17
N PRO A 447 8.19 -11.01 -19.95
CA PRO A 447 8.10 -12.05 -18.91
C PRO A 447 8.97 -13.29 -19.19
N ARG A 448 9.39 -13.50 -20.44
CA ARG A 448 10.24 -14.66 -20.84
C ARG A 448 11.66 -14.49 -20.35
N THR A 449 12.13 -13.26 -20.23
CA THR A 449 13.50 -12.94 -19.85
C THR A 449 13.62 -12.25 -18.50
N GLY A 450 12.55 -11.61 -18.03
CA GLY A 450 12.55 -10.68 -16.91
C GLY A 450 13.16 -9.32 -17.27
N ASN A 451 13.46 -9.08 -18.54
CA ASN A 451 14.05 -7.81 -18.96
C ASN A 451 13.02 -6.70 -19.07
N VAL A 452 13.40 -5.53 -18.61
CA VAL A 452 12.59 -4.32 -18.67
C VAL A 452 13.21 -3.30 -19.61
N THR A 453 12.38 -2.76 -20.49
CA THR A 453 12.68 -1.56 -21.28
C THR A 453 11.98 -0.38 -20.65
N GLU A 454 12.72 0.64 -20.25
CA GLU A 454 12.16 1.86 -19.65
C GLU A 454 11.95 2.96 -20.71
N PHE A 455 10.85 3.69 -20.57
CA PHE A 455 10.49 4.86 -21.38
C PHE A 455 10.34 6.06 -20.46
N HIS A 456 11.03 7.14 -20.77
CA HIS A 456 10.97 8.36 -19.98
C HIS A 456 9.71 9.17 -20.29
N VAL A 457 8.93 9.47 -19.27
CA VAL A 457 7.76 10.37 -19.30
C VAL A 457 8.14 11.61 -18.50
N PRO A 458 8.71 12.64 -19.14
CA PRO A 458 9.24 13.78 -18.40
C PRO A 458 8.13 14.52 -17.64
N PRO A 459 8.42 15.20 -16.53
CA PRO A 459 7.46 16.06 -15.86
C PRO A 459 6.91 17.12 -16.82
N VAL A 460 5.69 17.64 -16.55
CA VAL A 460 5.03 18.65 -17.40
C VAL A 460 5.84 19.92 -17.56
N GLN A 461 6.64 20.25 -16.54
CA GLN A 461 7.61 21.34 -16.53
C GLN A 461 8.69 21.09 -15.49
N PRO A 462 9.85 21.75 -15.57
CA PRO A 462 10.89 21.64 -14.55
C PRO A 462 10.34 21.94 -13.14
N GLY A 463 10.65 21.07 -12.18
CA GLY A 463 10.19 21.18 -10.79
C GLY A 463 8.75 20.73 -10.53
N ALA A 464 8.01 20.24 -11.54
CA ALA A 464 6.76 19.54 -11.31
C ALA A 464 7.03 18.13 -10.77
N LEU A 465 6.08 17.61 -9.98
CA LEU A 465 6.15 16.26 -9.44
C LEU A 465 6.14 15.25 -10.60
N PRO A 466 7.10 14.30 -10.65
CA PRO A 466 7.06 13.19 -11.58
C PRO A 466 6.05 12.14 -11.13
N GLY A 467 5.66 11.28 -12.04
CA GLY A 467 4.84 10.12 -11.74
C GLY A 467 3.70 9.93 -12.73
N THR A 468 3.48 8.67 -13.03
CA THR A 468 2.40 8.21 -13.88
C THR A 468 1.41 7.42 -13.02
N HIS A 469 0.17 7.32 -13.47
CA HIS A 469 -0.87 6.66 -12.69
C HIS A 469 -1.50 5.52 -13.49
N TRP A 470 -2.55 5.81 -14.26
CA TRP A 470 -3.18 4.84 -15.15
C TRP A 470 -2.28 4.47 -16.32
N ILE A 471 -2.30 3.20 -16.74
CA ILE A 471 -1.67 2.70 -17.96
C ILE A 471 -2.60 1.72 -18.66
N HIS A 472 -2.66 1.79 -19.99
CA HIS A 472 -3.44 0.89 -20.84
C HIS A 472 -2.77 0.75 -22.20
N VAL A 473 -2.74 -0.46 -22.76
CA VAL A 473 -2.23 -0.71 -24.11
C VAL A 473 -3.42 -1.00 -25.01
N ASP A 474 -3.60 -0.17 -26.04
CA ASP A 474 -4.70 -0.34 -26.98
C ASP A 474 -4.41 -1.43 -28.04
N LYS A 475 -5.43 -1.80 -28.81
CA LYS A 475 -5.34 -2.81 -29.87
C LYS A 475 -4.32 -2.49 -30.97
N ASN A 476 -3.85 -1.25 -31.07
CA ASN A 476 -2.83 -0.81 -32.04
C ASN A 476 -1.42 -0.82 -31.42
N GLY A 477 -1.28 -1.22 -30.16
CA GLY A 477 -0.02 -1.23 -29.41
C GLY A 477 0.42 0.17 -28.95
N ILE A 478 -0.48 1.15 -28.96
CA ILE A 478 -0.22 2.47 -28.36
C ILE A 478 -0.45 2.39 -26.86
N VAL A 479 0.50 2.88 -26.12
CA VAL A 479 0.43 2.95 -24.67
C VAL A 479 -0.19 4.27 -24.26
N TRP A 480 -1.27 4.18 -23.50
CA TRP A 480 -1.99 5.30 -22.92
C TRP A 480 -1.69 5.37 -21.43
N GLY A 481 -1.60 6.57 -20.90
CA GLY A 481 -1.43 6.74 -19.47
C GLY A 481 -1.86 8.11 -18.99
N SER A 482 -1.86 8.26 -17.68
CA SER A 482 -2.12 9.55 -17.03
C SER A 482 -0.95 9.98 -16.16
N GLU A 483 -0.81 11.29 -15.98
CA GLU A 483 0.12 11.86 -15.01
C GLU A 483 -0.53 11.89 -13.63
N ASN A 484 0.23 11.51 -12.61
CA ASN A 484 -0.29 11.42 -11.26
C ASN A 484 -0.59 12.79 -10.62
N TRP A 485 0.19 13.81 -10.96
CA TRP A 485 0.15 15.11 -10.28
C TRP A 485 -0.26 16.27 -11.18
N ALA A 486 -0.44 16.04 -12.47
CA ALA A 486 -0.78 17.07 -13.44
C ALA A 486 -2.09 16.82 -14.18
N HIS A 487 -2.75 15.70 -13.90
CA HIS A 487 -4.04 15.28 -14.47
C HIS A 487 -4.11 15.27 -16.01
N ASN A 488 -2.94 15.20 -16.68
CA ASN A 488 -2.90 15.03 -18.12
C ASN A 488 -3.01 13.54 -18.49
N ILE A 489 -3.56 13.31 -19.65
CA ILE A 489 -3.46 12.02 -20.33
C ILE A 489 -2.35 12.12 -21.35
N TRP A 490 -1.61 11.05 -21.54
CA TRP A 490 -0.57 10.96 -22.54
C TRP A 490 -0.69 9.65 -23.33
N ARG A 491 -0.08 9.65 -24.49
CA ARG A 491 0.12 8.45 -25.29
C ARG A 491 1.56 8.33 -25.76
N LEU A 492 2.04 7.09 -25.84
CA LEU A 492 3.37 6.71 -26.27
C LEU A 492 3.24 5.65 -27.37
N ASP A 493 3.85 5.88 -28.53
CA ASP A 493 4.09 4.82 -29.52
C ASP A 493 5.46 4.18 -29.23
N PRO A 494 5.52 2.95 -28.69
CA PRO A 494 6.79 2.34 -28.29
C PRO A 494 7.69 1.95 -29.47
N ARG A 495 7.16 1.92 -30.69
CA ARG A 495 7.93 1.60 -31.91
C ARG A 495 8.77 2.79 -32.38
N THR A 496 8.29 3.99 -32.14
CA THR A 496 8.92 5.24 -32.59
C THR A 496 9.47 6.07 -31.46
N GLY A 497 9.05 5.79 -30.21
CA GLY A 497 9.29 6.63 -29.05
C GLY A 497 8.47 7.93 -29.02
N ALA A 498 7.53 8.09 -29.96
CA ALA A 498 6.71 9.30 -30.04
C ALA A 498 5.79 9.44 -28.83
N PHE A 499 6.02 10.48 -28.06
CA PHE A 499 5.26 10.82 -26.86
C PHE A 499 4.42 12.08 -27.09
N LYS A 500 3.15 12.05 -26.70
CA LYS A 500 2.24 13.20 -26.82
C LYS A 500 1.34 13.31 -25.59
N ARG A 501 1.30 14.49 -24.98
CA ARG A 501 0.26 14.85 -24.01
C ARG A 501 -1.00 15.32 -24.74
N ILE A 502 -2.14 14.91 -24.20
CA ILE A 502 -3.46 15.35 -24.66
C ILE A 502 -3.90 16.44 -23.70
N PRO A 503 -4.14 17.66 -24.18
CA PRO A 503 -4.60 18.72 -23.34
C PRO A 503 -6.00 18.38 -22.84
N TRP A 504 -6.11 18.03 -21.57
CA TRP A 504 -7.39 17.95 -20.89
C TRP A 504 -7.87 19.37 -20.63
N GLN A 505 -8.99 19.79 -21.20
CA GLN A 505 -9.46 21.18 -21.18
C GLN A 505 -9.96 21.66 -19.80
N VAL A 506 -9.42 21.14 -18.72
CA VAL A 506 -9.78 21.55 -17.38
C VAL A 506 -8.59 22.27 -16.74
N LYS A 507 -8.80 23.48 -16.30
CA LYS A 507 -7.81 24.23 -15.49
C LYS A 507 -7.58 23.50 -14.18
N GLU A 508 -6.50 22.72 -14.11
CA GLU A 508 -6.06 22.06 -12.89
C GLU A 508 -4.78 22.67 -12.36
N THR A 509 -4.71 22.74 -11.06
CA THR A 509 -3.50 23.19 -10.38
C THR A 509 -2.43 22.10 -10.52
N LEU A 510 -1.24 22.49 -10.97
CA LEU A 510 -0.05 21.64 -10.87
C LEU A 510 0.15 21.16 -9.43
N ASN A 511 0.63 19.91 -9.30
CA ASN A 511 0.84 19.28 -8.00
C ASN A 511 -0.45 19.05 -7.18
N SER A 512 -1.61 19.01 -7.84
CA SER A 512 -2.82 18.49 -7.22
C SER A 512 -2.71 16.97 -7.06
N PRO A 513 -2.97 16.39 -5.89
CA PRO A 513 -2.83 14.96 -5.69
C PRO A 513 -3.84 14.20 -6.53
N MET A 514 -3.37 13.10 -7.11
CA MET A 514 -4.07 12.04 -7.79
C MET A 514 -4.66 12.37 -9.16
N GLY A 515 -3.85 12.13 -10.16
CA GLY A 515 -4.28 11.83 -11.52
C GLY A 515 -5.27 10.65 -11.48
N GLY A 516 -6.28 10.69 -12.33
CA GLY A 516 -7.30 9.68 -12.29
C GLY A 516 -6.91 8.39 -13.02
N ASN A 517 -7.58 7.32 -12.67
CA ASN A 517 -7.81 6.20 -13.56
C ASN A 517 -8.88 6.60 -14.58
N TYR A 518 -8.70 6.14 -15.81
CA TYR A 518 -9.58 6.40 -16.95
C TYR A 518 -9.99 5.09 -17.59
N ALA A 519 -11.10 5.06 -18.28
CA ALA A 519 -11.45 3.95 -19.15
C ALA A 519 -11.31 4.38 -20.61
N LEU A 520 -10.77 3.50 -21.44
CA LEU A 520 -10.69 3.67 -22.89
C LEU A 520 -11.71 2.75 -23.54
N ASP A 521 -12.68 3.30 -24.28
CA ASP A 521 -13.68 2.48 -24.96
C ASP A 521 -13.13 1.88 -26.27
N PRO A 522 -13.80 0.87 -26.86
CA PRO A 522 -13.35 0.23 -28.10
C PRO A 522 -13.22 1.20 -29.29
N ASP A 523 -13.90 2.33 -29.27
CA ASP A 523 -13.86 3.38 -30.30
C ASP A 523 -12.74 4.38 -30.09
N GLY A 524 -12.01 4.28 -28.95
CA GLY A 524 -10.85 5.12 -28.62
C GLY A 524 -11.22 6.42 -27.91
N TYR A 525 -12.38 6.50 -27.27
CA TYR A 525 -12.75 7.61 -26.40
C TYR A 525 -12.40 7.30 -24.96
N ILE A 526 -12.14 8.35 -24.19
CA ILE A 526 -11.79 8.26 -22.78
C ILE A 526 -13.00 8.63 -21.92
N TRP A 527 -13.25 7.83 -20.90
CA TRP A 527 -14.35 8.01 -19.95
C TRP A 527 -13.84 8.32 -18.55
N LYS A 528 -14.52 9.27 -17.88
CA LYS A 528 -14.24 9.68 -16.51
C LYS A 528 -15.43 10.37 -15.86
N THR A 529 -15.65 10.17 -14.57
CA THR A 529 -16.57 11.00 -13.80
C THR A 529 -15.83 12.17 -13.16
N ARG A 530 -16.29 13.38 -13.45
CA ARG A 530 -15.67 14.61 -12.96
C ARG A 530 -16.68 15.77 -12.93
N ASN A 531 -16.54 16.67 -11.96
CA ASN A 531 -17.41 17.84 -11.83
C ASN A 531 -18.90 17.48 -11.89
N SER A 532 -19.31 16.42 -11.19
CA SER A 532 -20.66 15.89 -11.18
C SER A 532 -21.16 15.44 -12.56
N LYS A 533 -20.27 14.86 -13.37
CA LYS A 533 -20.60 14.41 -14.72
C LYS A 533 -19.78 13.20 -15.14
N VAL A 534 -20.44 12.14 -15.60
CA VAL A 534 -19.78 11.07 -16.37
C VAL A 534 -19.51 11.63 -17.76
N THR A 535 -18.28 11.68 -18.18
CA THR A 535 -17.84 12.39 -19.38
C THR A 535 -17.14 11.48 -20.35
N LYS A 536 -17.54 11.52 -21.63
CA LYS A 536 -16.83 10.92 -22.77
C LYS A 536 -16.02 11.99 -23.48
N VAL A 537 -14.75 11.71 -23.72
CA VAL A 537 -13.79 12.65 -24.27
C VAL A 537 -13.09 12.06 -25.46
N ASP A 538 -12.98 12.84 -26.52
CA ASP A 538 -12.16 12.48 -27.68
C ASP A 538 -10.67 12.42 -27.27
N ALA A 539 -10.06 11.25 -27.43
CA ALA A 539 -8.71 10.99 -27.00
C ALA A 539 -7.62 11.69 -27.86
N GLN A 540 -7.96 12.34 -28.95
CA GLN A 540 -7.00 13.08 -29.78
C GLN A 540 -7.00 14.56 -29.49
N THR A 541 -8.17 15.11 -29.20
CA THR A 541 -8.39 16.57 -29.03
C THR A 541 -8.57 16.99 -27.59
N GLY A 542 -8.94 16.05 -26.68
CA GLY A 542 -9.33 16.35 -25.30
C GLY A 542 -10.73 16.99 -25.19
N ALA A 543 -11.49 17.06 -26.28
CA ALA A 543 -12.82 17.65 -26.29
C ALA A 543 -13.86 16.69 -25.69
N GLU A 544 -14.73 17.24 -24.84
CA GLU A 544 -15.90 16.52 -24.36
C GLU A 544 -16.90 16.36 -25.51
N VAL A 545 -17.32 15.11 -25.78
CA VAL A 545 -18.28 14.79 -26.84
C VAL A 545 -19.63 14.32 -26.31
N TYR A 546 -19.69 13.92 -25.04
CA TYR A 546 -20.91 13.45 -24.39
C TYR A 546 -20.76 13.53 -22.87
N GLY A 547 -21.87 13.64 -22.14
CA GLY A 547 -21.84 13.52 -20.68
C GLY A 547 -23.19 13.38 -20.01
N VAL A 548 -23.21 12.66 -18.89
CA VAL A 548 -24.38 12.45 -18.03
C VAL A 548 -24.11 13.02 -16.66
N VAL A 549 -25.04 13.86 -16.15
CA VAL A 549 -24.88 14.52 -14.85
C VAL A 549 -25.15 13.53 -13.71
N THR A 550 -24.20 13.44 -12.78
CA THR A 550 -24.38 12.72 -11.52
C THR A 550 -25.16 13.58 -10.53
N LYS A 551 -25.96 12.94 -9.68
CA LYS A 551 -26.81 13.63 -8.70
C LYS A 551 -26.20 13.63 -7.30
N LYS A 552 -25.41 12.59 -6.99
CA LYS A 552 -24.93 12.31 -5.64
C LYS A 552 -23.41 12.37 -5.53
N PHE A 553 -22.70 11.72 -6.44
CA PHE A 553 -21.24 11.63 -6.39
C PHE A 553 -20.62 12.55 -7.44
N PRO A 554 -19.84 13.58 -7.02
CA PRO A 554 -19.27 14.56 -7.96
C PRO A 554 -18.11 14.01 -8.79
N GLY A 555 -17.59 12.83 -8.46
CA GLY A 555 -16.49 12.16 -9.14
C GLY A 555 -16.32 10.73 -8.70
N THR A 556 -15.64 9.94 -9.52
CA THR A 556 -15.17 8.60 -9.20
C THR A 556 -13.65 8.57 -9.16
N TYR A 557 -13.09 7.70 -8.33
CA TYR A 557 -11.65 7.44 -8.36
C TYR A 557 -11.33 6.49 -9.53
N GLY A 558 -11.96 5.32 -9.58
CA GLY A 558 -11.90 4.40 -10.68
C GLY A 558 -12.84 4.79 -11.84
N SER A 559 -12.55 4.27 -13.03
CA SER A 559 -13.39 4.37 -14.20
C SER A 559 -13.25 3.09 -15.01
N ALA A 560 -14.38 2.48 -15.37
CA ALA A 560 -14.46 1.31 -16.22
C ALA A 560 -15.53 1.53 -17.29
N ILE A 561 -15.41 0.82 -18.40
CA ILE A 561 -16.41 0.78 -19.46
C ILE A 561 -16.66 -0.69 -19.82
N SER A 562 -17.92 -1.08 -19.99
CA SER A 562 -18.24 -2.45 -20.42
C SER A 562 -17.64 -2.75 -21.80
N ALA A 563 -17.43 -4.04 -22.10
CA ALA A 563 -16.77 -4.48 -23.32
C ALA A 563 -17.44 -3.96 -24.63
N ASP A 564 -18.76 -3.75 -24.60
CA ASP A 564 -19.53 -3.19 -25.71
C ASP A 564 -19.63 -1.64 -25.69
N GLY A 565 -18.98 -1.00 -24.69
CA GLY A 565 -18.98 0.45 -24.50
C GLY A 565 -20.30 1.03 -23.97
N ARG A 566 -21.25 0.19 -23.54
CA ARG A 566 -22.58 0.62 -23.12
C ARG A 566 -22.65 1.15 -21.70
N PHE A 567 -21.99 0.47 -20.74
CA PHE A 567 -22.08 0.85 -19.34
C PHE A 567 -20.76 1.45 -18.86
N PHE A 568 -20.85 2.60 -18.21
CA PHE A 568 -19.77 3.19 -17.44
C PHE A 568 -19.92 2.80 -15.97
N GLY A 569 -18.80 2.48 -15.29
CA GLY A 569 -18.74 2.20 -13.87
C GLY A 569 -17.60 2.91 -13.19
N GLY A 570 -17.76 3.29 -11.92
CA GLY A 570 -16.68 3.87 -11.15
C GLY A 570 -16.94 3.90 -9.64
N GLY A 571 -15.94 3.53 -8.85
CA GLY A 571 -15.96 3.64 -7.39
C GLY A 571 -15.85 5.11 -6.96
N ALA A 572 -16.70 5.53 -6.04
CA ALA A 572 -16.79 6.93 -5.62
C ALA A 572 -15.81 7.32 -4.49
N TRP A 573 -14.78 6.47 -4.23
CA TRP A 573 -13.77 6.83 -3.23
C TRP A 573 -13.30 8.28 -3.39
N PRO A 574 -13.13 9.05 -2.32
CA PRO A 574 -13.16 8.69 -0.88
C PRO A 574 -14.57 8.59 -0.26
N ARG A 575 -15.64 8.52 -1.04
CA ARG A 575 -17.01 8.36 -0.56
C ARG A 575 -17.44 6.90 -0.65
N ASP A 576 -18.56 6.58 0.02
CA ASP A 576 -19.07 5.23 0.13
C ASP A 576 -20.18 5.01 -0.88
N GLY A 577 -19.82 4.56 -2.08
CA GLY A 577 -20.76 4.25 -3.15
C GLY A 577 -20.10 4.05 -4.50
N VAL A 578 -20.92 3.78 -5.49
CA VAL A 578 -20.50 3.62 -6.89
C VAL A 578 -21.36 4.48 -7.81
N VAL A 579 -20.83 4.80 -8.98
CA VAL A 579 -21.55 5.42 -10.07
C VAL A 579 -21.59 4.45 -11.22
N VAL A 580 -22.79 4.06 -11.68
CA VAL A 580 -22.98 3.26 -12.88
C VAL A 580 -23.93 4.00 -13.81
N ALA A 581 -23.60 4.08 -15.10
CA ALA A 581 -24.42 4.80 -16.08
C ALA A 581 -24.57 4.00 -17.37
N ASP A 582 -25.79 3.94 -17.91
CA ASP A 582 -26.03 3.51 -19.29
C ASP A 582 -25.72 4.70 -20.23
N THR A 583 -24.65 4.58 -20.98
CA THR A 583 -24.13 5.64 -21.85
C THR A 583 -25.04 5.93 -23.06
N LYS A 584 -25.97 5.04 -23.39
CA LYS A 584 -26.91 5.20 -24.49
C LYS A 584 -28.21 5.86 -24.04
N SER A 585 -28.79 5.39 -22.93
CA SER A 585 -30.06 5.96 -22.44
C SER A 585 -29.81 7.22 -21.56
N GLY A 586 -28.65 7.37 -20.97
CA GLY A 586 -28.33 8.42 -19.99
C GLY A 586 -28.91 8.09 -18.61
N GLU A 587 -29.39 6.88 -18.37
CA GLU A 587 -29.80 6.45 -17.04
C GLU A 587 -28.58 6.28 -16.13
N ILE A 588 -28.69 6.71 -14.87
CA ILE A 588 -27.60 6.69 -13.91
C ILE A 588 -28.06 6.14 -12.57
N TRP A 589 -27.24 5.28 -12.00
CA TRP A 589 -27.42 4.67 -10.67
C TRP A 589 -26.26 5.08 -9.77
N GLU A 590 -26.59 5.53 -8.57
CA GLU A 590 -25.62 6.02 -7.59
C GLU A 590 -25.92 5.44 -6.20
N PRO A 591 -25.89 4.10 -6.03
CA PRO A 591 -26.17 3.49 -4.74
C PRO A 591 -25.03 3.73 -3.75
N ASP A 592 -25.41 3.82 -2.45
CA ASP A 592 -24.45 3.77 -1.35
C ASP A 592 -23.95 2.35 -1.13
N THR A 593 -22.71 2.27 -0.66
CA THR A 593 -22.14 1.09 -0.02
C THR A 593 -22.14 1.27 1.49
N SER A 594 -21.70 0.27 2.22
CA SER A 594 -21.54 0.36 3.66
C SER A 594 -20.59 1.49 4.08
N PHE A 595 -20.78 2.00 5.30
CA PHE A 595 -19.96 3.09 5.84
C PHE A 595 -18.49 2.72 5.93
N ASN A 596 -17.62 3.56 5.38
CA ASN A 596 -16.19 3.35 5.20
C ASN A 596 -15.80 2.24 4.20
N SER A 597 -16.70 1.75 3.38
CA SER A 597 -16.38 0.86 2.26
C SER A 597 -15.42 1.55 1.27
N GLY A 598 -15.78 2.71 0.80
CA GLY A 598 -14.97 3.53 -0.10
C GLY A 598 -14.48 2.77 -1.33
N PRO A 599 -15.38 2.27 -2.20
CA PRO A 599 -14.99 1.57 -3.42
C PRO A 599 -14.05 2.41 -4.27
N ALA A 600 -12.89 1.82 -4.68
CA ALA A 600 -11.89 2.56 -5.40
C ALA A 600 -11.95 2.27 -6.90
N ARG A 601 -11.48 1.11 -7.34
CA ARG A 601 -11.44 0.72 -8.75
C ARG A 601 -12.17 -0.59 -8.97
N GLY A 602 -12.58 -0.82 -10.23
CA GLY A 602 -13.24 -2.05 -10.59
C GLY A 602 -13.49 -2.15 -12.08
N GLU A 603 -14.10 -3.26 -12.50
CA GLU A 603 -14.45 -3.54 -13.88
C GLU A 603 -15.82 -4.23 -14.00
N PHE A 604 -16.31 -4.33 -15.24
CA PHE A 604 -17.53 -5.07 -15.56
C PHE A 604 -17.22 -6.54 -15.82
N ASP A 605 -18.10 -7.42 -15.34
CA ASP A 605 -18.10 -8.83 -15.72
C ASP A 605 -18.84 -9.07 -17.06
N LEU A 606 -18.93 -10.33 -17.46
CA LEU A 606 -19.62 -10.73 -18.71
C LEU A 606 -21.15 -10.57 -18.66
N HIS A 607 -21.70 -10.24 -17.49
CA HIS A 607 -23.13 -9.98 -17.27
C HIS A 607 -23.44 -8.50 -17.02
N ASP A 608 -22.47 -7.64 -17.28
CA ASP A 608 -22.52 -6.20 -17.03
C ASP A 608 -22.65 -5.80 -15.54
N ASN A 609 -22.42 -6.71 -14.59
CA ASN A 609 -22.27 -6.32 -13.18
C ASN A 609 -20.95 -5.57 -12.99
N TYR A 610 -20.97 -4.50 -12.22
CA TYR A 610 -19.77 -3.74 -11.91
C TYR A 610 -19.20 -4.20 -10.58
N TRP A 611 -17.99 -4.73 -10.61
CA TRP A 611 -17.25 -5.18 -9.43
C TRP A 611 -16.22 -4.14 -9.02
N ALA A 612 -16.06 -3.87 -7.73
CA ALA A 612 -15.08 -2.90 -7.23
C ALA A 612 -14.43 -3.35 -5.93
N GLY A 613 -13.18 -2.94 -5.73
CA GLY A 613 -12.45 -3.14 -4.48
C GLY A 613 -12.86 -2.11 -3.43
N GLY A 614 -13.42 -2.56 -2.31
CA GLY A 614 -13.78 -1.75 -1.16
C GLY A 614 -12.59 -1.58 -0.20
N ARG A 615 -12.27 -0.33 0.12
CA ARG A 615 -11.14 -0.04 1.03
C ARG A 615 -11.43 -0.37 2.50
N GLY A 616 -12.67 -0.67 2.82
CA GLY A 616 -13.10 -1.16 4.13
C GLY A 616 -12.82 -2.65 4.36
N GLY A 617 -12.45 -3.39 3.31
CA GLY A 617 -12.18 -4.83 3.34
C GLY A 617 -13.34 -5.67 2.83
N GLU A 618 -14.08 -5.18 1.84
CA GLU A 618 -15.15 -5.90 1.15
C GLU A 618 -15.00 -5.84 -0.37
N LEU A 619 -15.39 -6.90 -1.04
CA LEU A 619 -15.65 -6.93 -2.47
C LEU A 619 -17.06 -6.39 -2.72
N VAL A 620 -17.18 -5.40 -3.60
CA VAL A 620 -18.44 -4.71 -3.90
C VAL A 620 -18.93 -5.10 -5.29
N GLU A 621 -20.16 -5.57 -5.42
CA GLU A 621 -20.87 -5.79 -6.68
C GLU A 621 -22.00 -4.77 -6.83
N PHE A 622 -22.07 -4.07 -7.94
CA PHE A 622 -23.33 -3.50 -8.41
C PHE A 622 -23.98 -4.50 -9.36
N ASN A 623 -25.01 -5.17 -8.90
CA ASN A 623 -25.75 -6.13 -9.71
C ASN A 623 -26.64 -5.40 -10.73
N MET A 624 -26.36 -5.59 -12.01
CA MET A 624 -27.04 -4.86 -13.08
C MET A 624 -28.51 -5.25 -13.22
N ALA A 625 -28.88 -6.50 -12.97
CA ALA A 625 -30.24 -6.95 -13.04
C ALA A 625 -31.13 -6.41 -11.90
N GLU A 626 -30.57 -6.37 -10.71
CA GLU A 626 -31.24 -5.95 -9.47
C GLU A 626 -31.14 -4.45 -9.21
N LYS A 627 -30.19 -3.75 -9.85
CA LYS A 627 -29.88 -2.33 -9.65
C LYS A 627 -29.52 -1.99 -8.20
N ARG A 628 -28.82 -2.88 -7.52
CA ARG A 628 -28.40 -2.72 -6.12
C ARG A 628 -27.00 -3.23 -5.85
N ILE A 629 -26.48 -2.89 -4.68
CA ILE A 629 -25.17 -3.31 -4.16
C ILE A 629 -25.29 -4.63 -3.42
N HIS A 630 -24.32 -5.52 -3.68
CA HIS A 630 -23.97 -6.63 -2.80
C HIS A 630 -22.54 -6.42 -2.32
N GLU A 631 -22.28 -6.77 -1.06
CA GLU A 631 -20.96 -6.64 -0.43
C GLU A 631 -20.55 -7.96 0.19
N PHE A 632 -19.33 -8.42 -0.15
CA PHE A 632 -18.78 -9.69 0.31
C PHE A 632 -17.52 -9.39 1.14
N PRO A 633 -17.59 -9.57 2.47
CA PRO A 633 -16.42 -9.33 3.34
C PRO A 633 -15.25 -10.26 2.99
N ILE A 634 -14.04 -9.70 2.89
CA ILE A 634 -12.83 -10.49 2.71
C ILE A 634 -12.55 -11.31 3.97
N PRO A 635 -12.18 -12.60 3.84
CA PRO A 635 -11.93 -13.46 4.99
C PRO A 635 -10.77 -13.01 5.87
N THR A 636 -9.70 -12.48 5.28
CA THR A 636 -8.53 -12.02 6.03
C THR A 636 -8.80 -10.73 6.80
N PRO A 637 -8.62 -10.72 8.15
CA PRO A 637 -8.86 -9.54 8.96
C PRO A 637 -7.96 -8.35 8.58
N TYR A 638 -8.50 -7.15 8.66
CA TYR A 638 -7.78 -5.89 8.39
C TYR A 638 -7.21 -5.76 6.95
N ALA A 639 -7.57 -6.65 6.04
CA ALA A 639 -7.30 -6.48 4.63
C ALA A 639 -8.05 -5.26 4.08
N SER A 640 -7.54 -4.70 3.01
CA SER A 640 -8.14 -3.61 2.25
C SER A 640 -8.00 -3.92 0.77
N MET A 641 -8.93 -3.48 -0.06
CA MET A 641 -8.84 -3.70 -1.49
C MET A 641 -8.59 -2.42 -2.26
N TYR A 642 -8.04 -2.56 -3.46
CA TYR A 642 -7.86 -1.45 -4.38
C TYR A 642 -8.67 -1.61 -5.66
N THR A 643 -8.62 -2.78 -6.26
CA THR A 643 -9.32 -3.12 -7.50
C THR A 643 -10.02 -4.48 -7.40
N ALA A 644 -11.00 -4.71 -8.26
CA ALA A 644 -11.60 -6.00 -8.51
C ALA A 644 -11.88 -6.15 -10.01
N GLN A 645 -11.53 -7.30 -10.58
CA GLN A 645 -11.68 -7.59 -12.00
C GLN A 645 -12.23 -8.99 -12.19
N ALA A 646 -13.17 -9.15 -13.13
CA ALA A 646 -13.72 -10.46 -13.49
C ALA A 646 -12.93 -11.09 -14.64
N ASP A 647 -12.71 -12.40 -14.56
CA ASP A 647 -12.12 -13.17 -15.64
C ASP A 647 -13.19 -13.72 -16.62
N ARG A 648 -12.73 -14.35 -17.71
CA ARG A 648 -13.60 -14.97 -18.71
C ARG A 648 -14.48 -16.12 -18.18
N ASN A 649 -14.16 -16.67 -17.01
CA ASN A 649 -14.93 -17.75 -16.37
C ASN A 649 -16.01 -17.19 -15.43
N GLY A 650 -16.01 -15.87 -15.22
CA GLY A 650 -16.91 -15.15 -14.31
C GLY A 650 -16.45 -15.18 -12.85
N GLU A 651 -15.19 -15.54 -12.57
CA GLU A 651 -14.60 -15.41 -11.24
C GLU A 651 -13.98 -14.04 -11.08
N VAL A 652 -14.01 -13.49 -9.86
CA VAL A 652 -13.53 -12.14 -9.56
C VAL A 652 -12.23 -12.20 -8.79
N TRP A 653 -11.26 -11.42 -9.23
CA TRP A 653 -9.92 -11.39 -8.69
C TRP A 653 -9.59 -10.03 -8.08
N GLY A 654 -8.80 -10.03 -7.01
CA GLY A 654 -8.33 -8.79 -6.39
C GLY A 654 -7.21 -9.00 -5.38
N GLY A 655 -6.41 -7.97 -5.19
CA GLY A 655 -5.37 -7.93 -4.19
C GLY A 655 -5.90 -7.49 -2.83
N GLU A 656 -5.40 -8.12 -1.80
CA GLU A 656 -5.69 -7.80 -0.41
C GLU A 656 -4.54 -6.99 0.18
N MET A 657 -4.58 -5.69 -0.01
CA MET A 657 -3.55 -4.81 0.56
C MET A 657 -3.33 -5.09 2.04
N HIS A 658 -2.08 -5.10 2.47
CA HIS A 658 -1.60 -5.33 3.84
C HIS A 658 -1.75 -6.75 4.37
N SER A 659 -2.41 -7.67 3.66
CA SER A 659 -2.56 -9.06 4.10
C SER A 659 -1.49 -9.99 3.55
N GLY A 660 -0.77 -9.59 2.49
CA GLY A 660 0.13 -10.46 1.74
C GLY A 660 -0.61 -11.58 1.02
N ARG A 661 -1.82 -11.30 0.53
CA ARG A 661 -2.68 -12.26 -0.15
C ARG A 661 -3.30 -11.65 -1.40
N TYR A 662 -3.68 -12.52 -2.30
CA TYR A 662 -4.46 -12.23 -3.50
C TYR A 662 -5.62 -13.21 -3.58
N PHE A 663 -6.85 -12.77 -3.81
CA PHE A 663 -8.00 -13.66 -3.81
C PHE A 663 -8.55 -13.92 -5.21
N ARG A 664 -9.25 -15.05 -5.33
CA ARG A 664 -10.16 -15.44 -6.40
C ARG A 664 -11.52 -15.75 -5.77
N PHE A 665 -12.56 -15.07 -6.18
CA PHE A 665 -13.91 -15.20 -5.67
C PHE A 665 -14.81 -15.82 -6.73
N ASP A 666 -15.53 -16.86 -6.37
CA ASP A 666 -16.57 -17.47 -7.22
C ASP A 666 -17.95 -16.89 -6.85
N PRO A 667 -18.57 -16.05 -7.69
CA PRO A 667 -19.87 -15.44 -7.39
C PRO A 667 -21.02 -16.44 -7.27
N LYS A 668 -20.89 -17.66 -7.84
CA LYS A 668 -21.93 -18.69 -7.80
C LYS A 668 -22.00 -19.37 -6.44
N THR A 669 -20.88 -19.53 -5.80
CA THR A 669 -20.76 -20.21 -4.49
C THR A 669 -20.49 -19.24 -3.36
N GLU A 670 -20.18 -17.99 -3.66
CA GLU A 670 -19.75 -16.93 -2.74
C GLU A 670 -18.50 -17.35 -1.93
N GLN A 671 -17.60 -18.12 -2.55
CA GLN A 671 -16.39 -18.61 -1.88
C GLN A 671 -15.15 -17.89 -2.36
N PHE A 672 -14.31 -17.51 -1.39
CA PHE A 672 -12.96 -16.98 -1.62
C PHE A 672 -11.93 -18.11 -1.63
N THR A 673 -10.98 -18.04 -2.56
CA THR A 673 -9.71 -18.76 -2.52
C THR A 673 -8.61 -17.71 -2.37
N GLU A 674 -7.91 -17.71 -1.23
CA GLU A 674 -6.85 -16.73 -0.94
C GLU A 674 -5.47 -17.35 -1.19
N TYR A 675 -4.74 -16.82 -2.17
CA TYR A 675 -3.36 -17.19 -2.47
C TYR A 675 -2.39 -16.34 -1.65
N VAL A 676 -1.51 -16.99 -0.88
CA VAL A 676 -0.52 -16.28 -0.06
C VAL A 676 0.64 -15.83 -0.94
N LEU A 677 0.99 -14.55 -0.88
CA LEU A 677 2.10 -13.98 -1.64
C LEU A 677 3.44 -14.21 -0.92
N PRO A 678 4.54 -14.42 -1.66
CA PRO A 678 5.85 -14.64 -1.06
C PRO A 678 6.38 -13.42 -0.29
N GLU A 679 6.01 -12.22 -0.73
CA GLU A 679 6.40 -10.98 -0.08
C GLU A 679 5.32 -10.53 0.92
N PRO A 680 5.66 -10.40 2.23
CA PRO A 680 4.66 -10.07 3.26
C PRO A 680 4.29 -8.58 3.32
N TYR A 681 4.95 -7.73 2.55
CA TYR A 681 4.80 -6.27 2.61
C TYR A 681 3.97 -5.67 1.48
N GLY A 682 3.26 -6.51 0.74
CA GLY A 682 2.51 -6.11 -0.44
C GLY A 682 1.51 -4.98 -0.19
N ILE A 683 1.51 -4.00 -1.09
CA ILE A 683 0.46 -3.02 -1.27
C ILE A 683 0.01 -3.15 -2.72
N ASP A 684 -0.83 -4.12 -2.95
CA ASP A 684 -1.35 -4.41 -4.26
C ASP A 684 -2.10 -3.20 -4.82
N ARG A 685 -1.86 -2.93 -6.09
CA ARG A 685 -2.50 -1.84 -6.81
C ARG A 685 -3.39 -2.40 -7.92
N GLU A 686 -3.26 -1.89 -9.12
CA GLU A 686 -4.06 -2.35 -10.25
C GLU A 686 -3.60 -3.72 -10.72
N SER A 687 -4.54 -4.46 -11.26
CA SER A 687 -4.36 -5.76 -11.88
C SER A 687 -4.65 -5.70 -13.37
N TRP A 688 -4.18 -6.70 -14.08
CA TRP A 688 -4.60 -7.02 -15.44
C TRP A 688 -4.74 -8.53 -15.59
N ILE A 689 -5.89 -8.99 -16.08
CA ILE A 689 -6.17 -10.40 -16.29
C ILE A 689 -5.95 -10.74 -17.75
N ASP A 690 -5.01 -11.63 -18.02
CA ASP A 690 -4.81 -12.21 -19.35
C ASP A 690 -5.82 -13.33 -19.58
N ASN A 691 -6.93 -12.96 -20.16
CA ASN A 691 -8.00 -13.88 -20.53
C ASN A 691 -7.67 -14.72 -21.78
N SER A 692 -6.52 -14.51 -22.43
CA SER A 692 -6.10 -15.29 -23.60
C SER A 692 -5.39 -16.58 -23.22
N THR A 693 -4.90 -16.71 -21.98
CA THR A 693 -4.20 -17.89 -21.45
C THR A 693 -5.17 -18.90 -20.85
N ASP A 694 -4.76 -20.18 -20.77
CA ASP A 694 -5.50 -21.26 -20.14
C ASP A 694 -4.57 -22.09 -19.23
N PRO A 695 -4.76 -22.01 -17.90
CA PRO A 695 -5.72 -21.17 -17.16
C PRO A 695 -5.48 -19.67 -17.35
N VAL A 696 -6.42 -18.83 -16.92
CA VAL A 696 -6.23 -17.37 -16.92
C VAL A 696 -5.03 -16.97 -16.10
N THR A 697 -4.33 -15.94 -16.53
CA THR A 697 -3.15 -15.43 -15.82
C THR A 697 -3.47 -14.06 -15.26
N VAL A 698 -3.20 -13.86 -13.98
CA VAL A 698 -3.38 -12.57 -13.33
C VAL A 698 -2.03 -11.90 -13.12
N TRP A 699 -1.96 -10.65 -13.52
CA TRP A 699 -0.82 -9.77 -13.33
C TRP A 699 -1.18 -8.64 -12.39
N TYR A 700 -0.35 -8.36 -11.43
CA TYR A 700 -0.51 -7.18 -10.59
C TYR A 700 0.83 -6.52 -10.29
N VAL A 701 0.79 -5.27 -9.87
CA VAL A 701 1.94 -4.53 -9.38
C VAL A 701 1.84 -4.32 -7.88
N ASP A 702 2.99 -4.44 -7.26
CA ASP A 702 3.19 -4.07 -5.87
C ASP A 702 3.86 -2.70 -5.79
N HIS A 703 3.33 -1.82 -4.94
CA HIS A 703 3.89 -0.48 -4.72
C HIS A 703 5.35 -0.51 -4.22
N GLU A 704 5.77 -1.62 -3.65
CA GLU A 704 7.15 -1.88 -3.21
C GLU A 704 8.11 -2.24 -4.38
N GLY A 705 7.62 -2.28 -5.61
CA GLY A 705 8.43 -2.39 -6.82
C GLY A 705 8.61 -3.80 -7.36
N TRP A 706 7.56 -4.61 -7.32
CA TRP A 706 7.46 -5.90 -8.00
C TRP A 706 6.39 -5.88 -9.08
N ILE A 707 6.59 -6.71 -10.12
CA ILE A 707 5.51 -7.19 -10.97
C ILE A 707 5.34 -8.65 -10.64
N THR A 708 4.12 -9.07 -10.38
CA THR A 708 3.81 -10.44 -10.00
C THR A 708 2.80 -11.04 -10.94
N ARG A 709 3.06 -12.29 -11.32
CA ARG A 709 2.20 -13.14 -12.12
C ARG A 709 1.66 -14.27 -11.25
N ILE A 710 0.35 -14.45 -11.25
CA ILE A 710 -0.37 -15.52 -10.56
C ILE A 710 -1.00 -16.42 -11.60
N GLU A 711 -0.64 -17.71 -11.55
CA GLU A 711 -1.11 -18.73 -12.50
C GLU A 711 -1.73 -19.89 -11.70
N PRO A 712 -3.07 -19.96 -11.56
CA PRO A 712 -3.72 -21.10 -10.92
C PRO A 712 -3.50 -22.38 -11.74
N ARG A 713 -3.58 -23.54 -11.09
CA ARG A 713 -3.36 -24.87 -11.69
C ARG A 713 -4.65 -25.68 -11.82
N ASP A 714 -5.81 -25.05 -11.61
CA ASP A 714 -7.14 -25.65 -11.62
C ASP A 714 -8.12 -24.94 -12.57
#